data_f20a2efcfb7537d64aa359833051b07a
#
_entry.id   f20a2efcfb7537d64aa359833051b07a
#
_cell.length_a   1.000
_cell.length_b   1.000
_cell.length_c   1.000
_cell.angle_alpha   90.00
_cell.angle_beta   90.00
_cell.angle_gamma   90.00
#
_symmetry.space_group_name_H-M   'P 1'
#
loop_
_entity.id
_entity.type
_entity.pdbx_description
1 polymer ?
#
loop_
_entity_poly.entity_id
_entity_poly.type
_entity_poly.pdbx_seq_one_letter_code
_entity_poly.pdbx_strand_id
1 'polypeptide(L)'
;MQHTSSMARRRLLMAGGALGLAAAAGPLLTAPAQARATAAGPCTRVTDLGPGIEQFALMSALQVGDTVYIGSRNLEPTRVLAFHLPTRKVVAQTVLGVGHSIQALAADPTGRYLYAGILQKGDEGKPNLFRWDLTTPDKPAVGVGRTQDRDIRDLAVAPDGTVYAVGGIPGKAPALWRYDPGTGKVTELGVPDPKATLARAVAATDTTVFFGAGSTLGGGDGASKASLFAYDRAAGTFRNVTPPEMEKDPSLRDLLVVGDRLVVSTSGSTEPAKLAVMDLADLSSYSLTPTTGKVVKNLTANADTVYFATDTGLHSYSSATEVISPVAFDGDLGEIWGLDAVGGRLTVVSGYGFVGELDPATGRAVVTDLGEAGAPVIAQTAMGIAADHRYAYVGGNNGIARHDLRTGEVVNLRAPGEAKDSEVLDGVLYTGQYSSQGMWTYDPLKGGQPHQLADFPAEQNRPLDVCHDPVNALLLVGVQSDTEGGGSLWTYSTKTGEKAAHINPIDGTQLVRAVATRDGVAYLGGDNPTAQGPRGTIVAFDPVAGRELWRLDLPGSLTTGTAALAVRGRHLYGLTRKGGFFVVDLTIRRVVHTADHRAVCPGFAAMVTSRGVVYGVSDTTLFRFHPRTFALSTVVAEINGAWYSGPHVNADPRGRLYTMRGRNLVRVEDRPVI
;
A
#
# COMPACT_ATOMS: atom_id res chain seq x y z
N MET A 1 -30.81 7.21 -24.73
CA MET A 1 -30.05 7.08 -25.99
C MET A 1 -28.82 6.25 -25.68
N GLN A 2 -28.81 5.06 -26.26
CA GLN A 2 -27.77 4.03 -26.04
C GLN A 2 -26.50 4.42 -26.81
N HIS A 3 -25.36 4.28 -26.17
CA HIS A 3 -24.10 4.08 -26.89
C HIS A 3 -23.33 2.93 -26.24
N THR A 4 -23.42 1.81 -26.92
CA THR A 4 -22.59 0.62 -26.73
C THR A 4 -21.24 0.86 -27.37
N SER A 5 -20.14 0.68 -26.62
CA SER A 5 -18.81 0.51 -27.20
C SER A 5 -18.30 -0.90 -26.94
N SER A 6 -18.12 -1.64 -28.02
CA SER A 6 -17.62 -3.01 -28.06
C SER A 6 -16.13 -3.04 -27.78
N MET A 7 -15.70 -3.87 -26.81
CA MET A 7 -14.32 -4.30 -26.66
C MET A 7 -14.07 -5.55 -27.54
N ALA A 8 -13.16 -5.42 -28.49
CA ALA A 8 -12.72 -6.50 -29.35
C ALA A 8 -11.87 -7.52 -28.56
N ARG A 9 -12.35 -8.74 -28.49
CA ARG A 9 -11.62 -9.92 -27.98
C ARG A 9 -10.64 -10.42 -29.05
N ARG A 10 -9.36 -10.46 -28.75
CA ARG A 10 -8.42 -11.30 -29.48
C ARG A 10 -8.36 -12.69 -28.82
N ARG A 11 -8.91 -13.68 -29.50
CA ARG A 11 -8.72 -15.10 -29.22
C ARG A 11 -7.41 -15.55 -29.86
N LEU A 12 -6.51 -16.14 -29.09
CA LEU A 12 -5.42 -16.97 -29.62
C LEU A 12 -5.84 -18.43 -29.53
N LEU A 13 -5.92 -19.09 -30.69
CA LEU A 13 -6.11 -20.53 -30.81
C LEU A 13 -4.79 -21.25 -30.47
N MET A 14 -4.86 -22.21 -29.57
CA MET A 14 -3.84 -23.25 -29.40
C MET A 14 -4.42 -24.56 -29.89
N ALA A 15 -3.81 -25.10 -30.91
CA ALA A 15 -4.07 -26.46 -31.41
C ALA A 15 -3.26 -27.47 -30.61
N GLY A 16 -3.87 -28.61 -30.34
CA GLY A 16 -3.39 -29.65 -29.44
C GLY A 16 -2.34 -30.61 -30.01
N GLY A 17 -1.78 -31.38 -29.12
CA GLY A 17 -0.94 -32.54 -29.40
C GLY A 17 -0.67 -33.29 -28.09
N ALA A 18 -1.45 -34.36 -27.88
CA ALA A 18 -1.22 -35.31 -26.80
C ALA A 18 -0.17 -36.34 -27.21
N LEU A 19 0.79 -36.63 -26.30
CA LEU A 19 1.40 -37.96 -26.18
C LEU A 19 2.06 -38.07 -24.80
N GLY A 20 1.63 -39.04 -24.04
CA GLY A 20 2.14 -39.32 -22.70
C GLY A 20 3.45 -40.09 -22.69
N LEU A 21 4.15 -39.95 -21.57
CA LEU A 21 5.04 -41.00 -21.03
C LEU A 21 5.34 -40.68 -19.57
N ALA A 22 5.08 -41.62 -18.70
CA ALA A 22 5.42 -41.59 -17.28
C ALA A 22 6.91 -41.86 -17.07
N ALA A 23 7.57 -41.13 -16.19
CA ALA A 23 8.80 -41.55 -15.53
C ALA A 23 9.12 -40.72 -14.27
N ALA A 24 9.25 -41.42 -13.17
CA ALA A 24 10.10 -41.30 -11.99
C ALA A 24 10.49 -39.90 -11.48
N ALA A 25 10.11 -39.64 -10.22
CA ALA A 25 10.55 -38.53 -9.38
C ALA A 25 12.01 -38.69 -8.93
N GLY A 26 12.85 -37.69 -9.24
CA GLY A 26 14.13 -37.43 -8.60
C GLY A 26 14.21 -35.93 -8.24
N PRO A 27 14.90 -35.53 -7.17
CA PRO A 27 14.96 -34.11 -6.78
C PRO A 27 15.78 -33.34 -7.80
N LEU A 28 15.12 -32.47 -8.55
CA LEU A 28 15.79 -31.52 -9.44
C LEU A 28 16.31 -30.33 -8.62
N LEU A 29 17.61 -30.31 -8.42
CA LEU A 29 18.35 -29.09 -8.12
C LEU A 29 18.09 -28.09 -9.26
N THR A 30 17.33 -27.04 -9.00
CA THR A 30 17.10 -25.97 -9.95
C THR A 30 18.40 -25.15 -10.07
N ALA A 31 19.13 -25.35 -11.16
CA ALA A 31 20.15 -24.44 -11.59
C ALA A 31 19.54 -23.04 -11.87
N PRO A 32 20.22 -21.92 -11.53
CA PRO A 32 19.71 -20.60 -11.82
C PRO A 32 19.46 -20.45 -13.33
N ALA A 33 18.26 -20.06 -13.69
CA ALA A 33 17.89 -19.79 -15.08
C ALA A 33 18.80 -18.67 -15.62
N GLN A 34 19.69 -18.97 -16.53
CA GLN A 34 20.43 -17.97 -17.29
C GLN A 34 19.43 -17.16 -18.12
N ALA A 35 19.19 -15.91 -17.70
CA ALA A 35 18.38 -14.97 -18.45
C ALA A 35 19.00 -14.75 -19.85
N ARG A 36 18.25 -15.09 -20.89
CA ARG A 36 18.62 -14.74 -22.27
C ARG A 36 18.71 -13.22 -22.37
N ALA A 37 19.87 -12.72 -22.72
CA ALA A 37 20.09 -11.32 -23.05
C ALA A 37 19.24 -10.96 -24.27
N THR A 38 18.20 -10.17 -24.08
CA THR A 38 17.46 -9.51 -25.16
C THR A 38 18.31 -8.41 -25.76
N ALA A 39 18.26 -8.24 -27.07
CA ALA A 39 19.13 -7.35 -27.85
C ALA A 39 19.08 -5.90 -27.32
N ALA A 40 20.06 -5.55 -26.52
CA ALA A 40 20.40 -4.18 -26.20
C ALA A 40 21.13 -3.56 -27.40
N GLY A 41 20.98 -2.26 -27.65
CA GLY A 41 21.79 -1.56 -28.64
C GLY A 41 23.29 -1.74 -28.34
N PRO A 42 24.19 -1.60 -29.29
CA PRO A 42 25.61 -1.97 -29.19
C PRO A 42 26.38 -1.26 -28.08
N CYS A 43 25.76 -0.29 -27.39
CA CYS A 43 26.37 0.48 -26.29
C CYS A 43 25.62 0.37 -24.95
N THR A 44 24.66 -0.55 -24.82
CA THR A 44 23.84 -0.72 -23.62
C THR A 44 24.12 -2.07 -22.97
N ARG A 45 24.40 -2.06 -21.67
CA ARG A 45 24.58 -3.28 -20.85
C ARG A 45 23.53 -3.32 -19.76
N VAL A 46 22.83 -4.44 -19.64
CA VAL A 46 21.90 -4.73 -18.54
C VAL A 46 22.49 -5.81 -17.65
N THR A 47 22.55 -5.54 -16.36
CA THR A 47 23.02 -6.50 -15.34
C THR A 47 21.86 -6.77 -14.40
N ASP A 48 21.46 -8.02 -14.26
CA ASP A 48 20.51 -8.48 -13.25
C ASP A 48 21.24 -8.58 -11.90
N LEU A 49 20.70 -7.95 -10.86
CA LEU A 49 21.25 -7.93 -9.51
C LEU A 49 20.49 -8.84 -8.55
N GLY A 50 19.54 -9.63 -9.07
CA GLY A 50 18.69 -10.52 -8.29
C GLY A 50 17.41 -9.83 -7.76
N PRO A 51 16.65 -10.54 -6.90
CA PRO A 51 15.41 -10.03 -6.34
C PRO A 51 15.58 -8.66 -5.69
N GLY A 52 14.66 -7.72 -5.97
CA GLY A 52 14.75 -6.36 -5.45
C GLY A 52 14.54 -6.31 -3.94
N ILE A 53 13.49 -6.95 -3.46
CA ILE A 53 13.20 -7.11 -2.02
C ILE A 53 12.47 -8.44 -1.80
N GLU A 54 12.95 -9.21 -0.85
CA GLU A 54 12.38 -10.52 -0.49
C GLU A 54 12.00 -10.56 0.98
N GLN A 55 10.75 -10.84 1.28
CA GLN A 55 10.26 -11.12 2.64
C GLN A 55 8.88 -11.79 2.57
N PHE A 56 8.38 -12.31 3.69
CA PHE A 56 6.98 -12.63 3.82
C PHE A 56 6.22 -11.38 4.26
N ALA A 57 5.76 -10.59 3.31
CA ALA A 57 4.91 -9.44 3.61
C ALA A 57 3.52 -9.91 4.03
N LEU A 58 2.96 -9.33 5.10
CA LEU A 58 1.71 -9.72 5.70
C LEU A 58 0.76 -8.53 5.91
N MET A 59 -0.56 -8.81 6.02
CA MET A 59 -1.59 -7.77 6.16
C MET A 59 -2.73 -8.15 7.12
N SER A 60 -2.74 -9.36 7.64
CA SER A 60 -3.71 -9.83 8.63
C SER A 60 -3.16 -10.98 9.43
N ALA A 61 -3.66 -11.14 10.64
CA ALA A 61 -3.45 -12.36 11.41
C ALA A 61 -4.64 -12.58 12.35
N LEU A 62 -4.84 -13.84 12.75
CA LEU A 62 -5.85 -14.28 13.69
C LEU A 62 -5.35 -15.52 14.42
N GLN A 63 -5.42 -15.51 15.74
CA GLN A 63 -5.12 -16.68 16.55
C GLN A 63 -6.36 -17.58 16.72
N VAL A 64 -6.19 -18.89 16.47
CA VAL A 64 -7.19 -19.92 16.77
C VAL A 64 -6.48 -21.02 17.57
N GLY A 65 -6.83 -21.16 18.85
CA GLY A 65 -6.12 -22.03 19.76
C GLY A 65 -4.64 -21.66 19.87
N ASP A 66 -3.75 -22.63 19.68
CA ASP A 66 -2.29 -22.45 19.72
C ASP A 66 -1.67 -22.07 18.37
N THR A 67 -2.47 -21.72 17.38
CA THR A 67 -2.01 -21.42 16.03
C THR A 67 -2.41 -20.01 15.60
N VAL A 68 -1.46 -19.25 15.06
CA VAL A 68 -1.67 -17.93 14.46
C VAL A 68 -1.72 -18.11 12.95
N TYR A 69 -2.84 -17.75 12.34
CA TYR A 69 -3.03 -17.73 10.89
C TYR A 69 -2.70 -16.36 10.35
N ILE A 70 -1.82 -16.29 9.33
CA ILE A 70 -1.24 -15.04 8.85
C ILE A 70 -1.47 -14.90 7.36
N GLY A 71 -2.19 -13.86 6.95
CA GLY A 71 -2.48 -13.53 5.56
C GLY A 71 -1.39 -12.70 4.89
N SER A 72 -1.01 -13.07 3.67
CA SER A 72 0.01 -12.37 2.88
C SER A 72 -0.44 -11.02 2.34
N ARG A 73 0.53 -10.12 2.08
CA ARG A 73 0.36 -8.80 1.46
C ARG A 73 1.24 -8.70 0.21
N ASN A 74 0.66 -8.22 -0.90
CA ASN A 74 1.35 -7.99 -2.17
C ASN A 74 2.18 -9.19 -2.66
N LEU A 75 1.76 -10.39 -2.30
CA LEU A 75 2.30 -11.66 -2.79
C LEU A 75 1.27 -12.30 -3.73
N GLU A 76 1.66 -12.54 -4.93
CA GLU A 76 0.86 -13.21 -5.95
C GLU A 76 1.49 -14.59 -6.29
N PRO A 77 0.75 -15.69 -6.10
CA PRO A 77 -0.58 -15.80 -5.50
C PRO A 77 -0.57 -15.57 -3.98
N THR A 78 -1.72 -15.08 -3.46
CA THR A 78 -1.93 -14.90 -2.02
C THR A 78 -1.87 -16.21 -1.26
N ARG A 79 -1.47 -16.15 -0.01
CA ARG A 79 -1.39 -17.33 0.86
C ARG A 79 -1.68 -17.00 2.32
N VAL A 80 -2.13 -18.03 3.05
CA VAL A 80 -2.25 -18.01 4.50
C VAL A 80 -1.23 -18.98 5.08
N LEU A 81 -0.48 -18.55 6.10
CA LEU A 81 0.40 -19.39 6.90
C LEU A 81 -0.28 -19.79 8.20
N ALA A 82 0.06 -20.96 8.72
CA ALA A 82 -0.25 -21.43 10.07
C ALA A 82 1.04 -21.46 10.89
N PHE A 83 1.20 -20.52 11.83
CA PHE A 83 2.32 -20.45 12.76
C PHE A 83 1.90 -21.02 14.10
N HIS A 84 2.54 -22.09 14.57
CA HIS A 84 2.22 -22.77 15.80
C HIS A 84 3.04 -22.18 16.97
N LEU A 85 2.38 -21.54 17.92
CA LEU A 85 3.00 -20.82 19.04
C LEU A 85 3.94 -21.71 19.87
N PRO A 86 3.54 -22.91 20.35
CA PRO A 86 4.41 -23.75 21.19
C PRO A 86 5.72 -24.16 20.52
N THR A 87 5.70 -24.47 19.22
CA THR A 87 6.90 -24.88 18.48
C THR A 87 7.64 -23.74 17.82
N ARG A 88 6.98 -22.56 17.72
CA ARG A 88 7.51 -21.36 17.02
C ARG A 88 7.92 -21.65 15.57
N LYS A 89 7.09 -22.44 14.88
CA LYS A 89 7.33 -22.84 13.48
C LYS A 89 6.09 -22.63 12.64
N VAL A 90 6.30 -22.35 11.37
CA VAL A 90 5.26 -22.47 10.35
C VAL A 90 5.03 -23.97 10.13
N VAL A 91 3.82 -24.44 10.41
CA VAL A 91 3.44 -25.87 10.37
C VAL A 91 2.59 -26.20 9.14
N ALA A 92 1.93 -25.22 8.54
CA ALA A 92 1.15 -25.38 7.32
C ALA A 92 1.04 -24.06 6.56
N GLN A 93 0.67 -24.17 5.29
CA GLN A 93 0.29 -23.02 4.46
C GLN A 93 -0.73 -23.44 3.40
N THR A 94 -1.55 -22.48 2.99
CA THR A 94 -2.45 -22.65 1.85
C THR A 94 -2.29 -21.50 0.86
N VAL A 95 -2.29 -21.83 -0.45
CA VAL A 95 -2.21 -20.85 -1.55
C VAL A 95 -3.59 -20.70 -2.15
N LEU A 96 -4.11 -19.46 -2.24
CA LEU A 96 -5.46 -19.21 -2.69
C LEU A 96 -5.58 -19.08 -4.23
N GLY A 97 -4.46 -18.92 -4.92
CA GLY A 97 -4.40 -18.88 -6.39
C GLY A 97 -4.92 -17.63 -7.06
N VAL A 98 -5.41 -16.64 -6.28
CA VAL A 98 -5.98 -15.37 -6.77
C VAL A 98 -5.67 -14.25 -5.82
N GLY A 99 -5.86 -13.00 -6.27
CA GLY A 99 -5.68 -11.80 -5.46
C GLY A 99 -4.21 -11.47 -5.17
N HIS A 100 -4.00 -10.36 -4.47
CA HIS A 100 -2.65 -9.89 -4.11
C HIS A 100 -2.44 -9.72 -2.60
N SER A 101 -3.51 -9.66 -1.81
CA SER A 101 -3.41 -9.47 -0.35
C SER A 101 -4.61 -10.11 0.36
N ILE A 102 -4.40 -10.57 1.58
CA ILE A 102 -5.43 -11.08 2.48
C ILE A 102 -5.52 -10.11 3.65
N GLN A 103 -6.58 -9.34 3.72
CA GLN A 103 -6.79 -8.37 4.80
C GLN A 103 -7.72 -8.89 5.89
N ALA A 104 -8.66 -9.75 5.53
CA ALA A 104 -9.69 -10.24 6.43
C ALA A 104 -9.50 -11.72 6.72
N LEU A 105 -9.46 -12.08 8.00
CA LEU A 105 -9.48 -13.46 8.51
C LEU A 105 -10.52 -13.56 9.60
N ALA A 106 -11.32 -14.63 9.58
CA ALA A 106 -12.25 -14.95 10.66
C ALA A 106 -12.37 -16.46 10.83
N ALA A 107 -12.51 -16.93 12.07
CA ALA A 107 -12.73 -18.35 12.37
C ALA A 107 -14.21 -18.61 12.66
N ASP A 108 -14.67 -19.81 12.34
CA ASP A 108 -15.98 -20.25 12.79
C ASP A 108 -15.99 -20.49 14.31
N PRO A 109 -17.17 -20.48 14.99
CA PRO A 109 -17.23 -20.60 16.44
C PRO A 109 -16.66 -21.91 16.99
N THR A 110 -16.52 -22.94 16.15
CA THR A 110 -15.94 -24.24 16.55
C THR A 110 -14.42 -24.28 16.42
N GLY A 111 -13.81 -23.27 15.77
CA GLY A 111 -12.38 -23.24 15.44
C GLY A 111 -11.98 -24.23 14.35
N ARG A 112 -12.95 -24.83 13.65
CA ARG A 112 -12.69 -25.79 12.55
C ARG A 112 -12.36 -25.12 11.24
N TYR A 113 -13.04 -24.03 10.91
CA TYR A 113 -12.89 -23.35 9.62
C TYR A 113 -12.32 -21.95 9.80
N LEU A 114 -11.31 -21.66 9.00
CA LEU A 114 -10.83 -20.30 8.79
C LEU A 114 -11.38 -19.75 7.48
N TYR A 115 -11.97 -18.57 7.54
CA TYR A 115 -12.40 -17.81 6.36
C TYR A 115 -11.37 -16.73 6.05
N ALA A 116 -11.08 -16.55 4.76
CA ALA A 116 -10.16 -15.51 4.28
C ALA A 116 -10.82 -14.69 3.19
N GLY A 117 -10.84 -13.38 3.38
CA GLY A 117 -11.26 -12.37 2.42
C GLY A 117 -10.05 -11.75 1.72
N ILE A 118 -10.09 -11.69 0.38
CA ILE A 118 -8.96 -11.22 -0.40
C ILE A 118 -9.21 -9.87 -1.07
N LEU A 119 -8.11 -9.15 -1.33
CA LEU A 119 -8.08 -8.00 -2.21
C LEU A 119 -7.71 -8.47 -3.62
N GLN A 120 -8.60 -8.20 -4.59
CA GLN A 120 -8.42 -8.62 -5.98
C GLN A 120 -7.81 -7.50 -6.84
N LYS A 121 -7.01 -7.91 -7.82
CA LYS A 121 -6.47 -7.04 -8.86
C LYS A 121 -6.52 -7.79 -10.19
N GLY A 122 -7.51 -7.48 -11.02
CA GLY A 122 -7.65 -8.10 -12.34
C GLY A 122 -8.20 -9.54 -12.35
N ASP A 123 -8.67 -10.04 -11.21
CA ASP A 123 -9.22 -11.41 -11.05
C ASP A 123 -10.75 -11.44 -11.10
N GLU A 124 -11.36 -10.58 -11.90
CA GLU A 124 -12.80 -10.46 -12.04
C GLU A 124 -13.44 -11.81 -12.43
N GLY A 125 -14.47 -12.20 -11.64
CA GLY A 125 -15.17 -13.47 -11.84
C GLY A 125 -14.68 -14.64 -10.98
N LYS A 126 -13.50 -14.55 -10.34
CA LYS A 126 -13.01 -15.57 -9.42
C LYS A 126 -13.52 -15.36 -7.99
N PRO A 127 -13.54 -16.39 -7.13
CA PRO A 127 -13.86 -16.23 -5.71
C PRO A 127 -12.97 -15.17 -5.02
N ASN A 128 -13.54 -14.42 -4.08
CA ASN A 128 -12.81 -13.53 -3.18
C ASN A 128 -13.03 -13.89 -1.70
N LEU A 129 -13.85 -14.90 -1.43
CA LEU A 129 -14.05 -15.51 -0.12
C LEU A 129 -13.60 -16.97 -0.17
N PHE A 130 -12.72 -17.36 0.74
CA PHE A 130 -12.12 -18.69 0.85
C PHE A 130 -12.39 -19.29 2.21
N ARG A 131 -12.42 -20.62 2.29
CA ARG A 131 -12.54 -21.40 3.53
C ARG A 131 -11.44 -22.45 3.60
N TRP A 132 -10.72 -22.51 4.70
CA TRP A 132 -9.71 -23.52 5.01
C TRP A 132 -10.18 -24.40 6.16
N ASP A 133 -10.18 -25.72 5.98
CA ASP A 133 -10.50 -26.70 7.05
C ASP A 133 -9.24 -26.95 7.87
N LEU A 134 -9.22 -26.45 9.09
CA LEU A 134 -8.08 -26.50 10.00
C LEU A 134 -7.84 -27.88 10.60
N THR A 135 -8.80 -28.82 10.46
CA THR A 135 -8.62 -30.24 10.84
C THR A 135 -7.84 -31.03 9.78
N THR A 136 -7.71 -30.48 8.58
CA THR A 136 -6.94 -31.06 7.47
C THR A 136 -6.08 -29.98 6.80
N PRO A 137 -5.10 -29.40 7.54
CA PRO A 137 -4.36 -28.21 7.10
C PRO A 137 -3.42 -28.48 5.89
N ASP A 138 -3.17 -29.73 5.57
CA ASP A 138 -2.48 -30.20 4.37
C ASP A 138 -3.31 -30.04 3.09
N LYS A 139 -4.64 -29.92 3.20
CA LYS A 139 -5.52 -29.66 2.07
C LYS A 139 -5.62 -28.17 1.79
N PRO A 140 -5.64 -27.75 0.51
CA PRO A 140 -5.75 -26.34 0.16
C PRO A 140 -7.10 -25.76 0.56
N ALA A 141 -7.12 -24.48 0.91
CA ALA A 141 -8.35 -23.73 1.08
C ALA A 141 -9.16 -23.71 -0.22
N VAL A 142 -10.48 -23.70 -0.10
CA VAL A 142 -11.40 -23.68 -1.24
C VAL A 142 -12.09 -22.34 -1.37
N GLY A 143 -12.25 -21.84 -2.59
CA GLY A 143 -13.08 -20.67 -2.87
C GLY A 143 -14.54 -21.01 -2.65
N VAL A 144 -15.19 -20.34 -1.69
CA VAL A 144 -16.59 -20.65 -1.30
C VAL A 144 -17.59 -19.65 -1.85
N GLY A 145 -17.12 -18.51 -2.35
CA GLY A 145 -18.03 -17.51 -2.91
C GLY A 145 -17.34 -16.25 -3.42
N ARG A 146 -18.16 -15.39 -3.99
CA ARG A 146 -17.73 -14.08 -4.46
C ARG A 146 -18.72 -13.01 -4.04
N THR A 147 -18.23 -11.98 -3.34
CA THR A 147 -18.94 -10.70 -3.22
C THR A 147 -18.73 -9.90 -4.52
N GLN A 148 -19.70 -9.05 -4.88
CA GLN A 148 -19.51 -8.16 -6.04
C GLN A 148 -18.73 -6.88 -5.69
N ASP A 149 -18.49 -6.65 -4.41
CA ASP A 149 -17.46 -5.74 -3.93
C ASP A 149 -16.12 -6.45 -4.11
N ARG A 150 -15.34 -6.04 -5.08
CA ARG A 150 -14.10 -6.70 -5.51
C ARG A 150 -13.19 -7.12 -4.34
N ASP A 151 -13.03 -6.21 -3.37
CA ASP A 151 -12.17 -6.39 -2.20
C ASP A 151 -13.00 -6.75 -0.97
N ILE A 152 -12.57 -7.75 -0.20
CA ILE A 152 -13.06 -8.01 1.16
C ILE A 152 -12.04 -7.44 2.14
N ARG A 153 -12.48 -6.53 3.00
CA ARG A 153 -11.64 -5.80 3.95
C ARG A 153 -11.80 -6.29 5.38
N ASP A 154 -12.97 -6.85 5.71
CA ASP A 154 -13.22 -7.44 7.01
C ASP A 154 -14.27 -8.55 6.92
N LEU A 155 -14.21 -9.48 7.89
CA LEU A 155 -15.08 -10.63 8.04
C LEU A 155 -15.51 -10.80 9.49
N ALA A 156 -16.79 -11.13 9.69
CA ALA A 156 -17.29 -11.59 10.97
C ALA A 156 -18.05 -12.91 10.81
N VAL A 157 -17.90 -13.82 11.76
CA VAL A 157 -18.67 -15.04 11.82
C VAL A 157 -19.62 -14.94 13.02
N ALA A 158 -20.92 -15.03 12.75
CA ALA A 158 -21.92 -15.03 13.79
C ALA A 158 -21.91 -16.36 14.58
N PRO A 159 -22.50 -16.41 15.80
CA PRO A 159 -22.54 -17.62 16.60
C PRO A 159 -23.17 -18.85 15.92
N ASP A 160 -24.07 -18.64 14.95
CA ASP A 160 -24.67 -19.71 14.14
C ASP A 160 -23.80 -20.18 12.95
N GLY A 161 -22.59 -19.63 12.80
CA GLY A 161 -21.65 -19.96 11.72
C GLY A 161 -21.88 -19.18 10.42
N THR A 162 -22.88 -18.30 10.34
CA THR A 162 -23.08 -17.41 9.19
C THR A 162 -21.94 -16.40 9.09
N VAL A 163 -21.37 -16.26 7.89
CA VAL A 163 -20.24 -15.33 7.65
C VAL A 163 -20.75 -14.03 7.02
N TYR A 164 -20.31 -12.91 7.56
CA TYR A 164 -20.56 -11.59 7.00
C TYR A 164 -19.28 -10.97 6.49
N ALA A 165 -19.37 -10.27 5.37
CA ALA A 165 -18.22 -9.65 4.71
C ALA A 165 -18.54 -8.21 4.32
N VAL A 166 -17.52 -7.36 4.44
CA VAL A 166 -17.54 -5.97 4.00
C VAL A 166 -16.27 -5.63 3.24
N GLY A 167 -16.33 -4.59 2.40
CA GLY A 167 -15.16 -4.18 1.64
C GLY A 167 -15.44 -3.02 0.72
N GLY A 168 -15.20 -3.17 -0.57
CA GLY A 168 -15.51 -2.15 -1.55
C GLY A 168 -14.80 -2.33 -2.89
N ILE A 169 -15.26 -1.55 -3.84
CA ILE A 169 -14.64 -1.38 -5.16
C ILE A 169 -14.61 0.12 -5.48
N PRO A 170 -13.53 0.67 -6.04
CA PRO A 170 -13.48 2.08 -6.41
C PRO A 170 -14.67 2.52 -7.25
N GLY A 171 -15.31 3.63 -6.86
CA GLY A 171 -16.44 4.21 -7.58
C GLY A 171 -17.82 3.59 -7.29
N LYS A 172 -17.92 2.68 -6.31
CA LYS A 172 -19.18 2.09 -5.86
C LYS A 172 -19.25 2.08 -4.33
N ALA A 173 -20.41 2.40 -3.76
CA ALA A 173 -20.63 2.29 -2.33
C ALA A 173 -20.58 0.80 -1.89
N PRO A 174 -19.97 0.50 -0.72
CA PRO A 174 -19.82 -0.86 -0.22
C PRO A 174 -21.15 -1.42 0.27
N ALA A 175 -21.35 -2.74 0.07
CA ALA A 175 -22.50 -3.47 0.57
C ALA A 175 -22.13 -4.35 1.78
N LEU A 176 -23.14 -4.73 2.56
CA LEU A 176 -23.04 -5.84 3.51
C LEU A 176 -23.35 -7.15 2.78
N TRP A 177 -22.48 -8.13 2.90
CA TRP A 177 -22.61 -9.46 2.28
C TRP A 177 -22.76 -10.54 3.32
N ARG A 178 -23.53 -11.58 3.00
CA ARG A 178 -23.71 -12.78 3.82
C ARG A 178 -23.32 -14.01 3.03
N TYR A 179 -22.48 -14.87 3.60
CA TYR A 179 -22.26 -16.24 3.14
C TYR A 179 -22.89 -17.21 4.13
N ASP A 180 -23.72 -18.10 3.64
CA ASP A 180 -24.37 -19.18 4.40
C ASP A 180 -23.61 -20.48 4.12
N PRO A 181 -22.87 -21.05 5.11
CA PRO A 181 -22.13 -22.29 4.92
C PRO A 181 -23.00 -23.52 4.64
N GLY A 182 -24.25 -23.52 5.09
CA GLY A 182 -25.19 -24.61 4.91
C GLY A 182 -25.68 -24.74 3.47
N THR A 183 -25.86 -23.60 2.79
CA THR A 183 -26.33 -23.56 1.39
C THR A 183 -25.22 -23.23 0.39
N GLY A 184 -24.06 -22.77 0.86
CA GLY A 184 -22.96 -22.29 0.02
C GLY A 184 -23.26 -20.98 -0.72
N LYS A 185 -24.28 -20.23 -0.32
CA LYS A 185 -24.74 -19.04 -1.05
C LYS A 185 -24.14 -17.75 -0.48
N VAL A 186 -23.62 -16.89 -1.38
CA VAL A 186 -23.29 -15.49 -1.07
C VAL A 186 -24.48 -14.60 -1.49
N THR A 187 -24.91 -13.72 -0.60
CA THR A 187 -26.08 -12.83 -0.79
C THR A 187 -25.72 -11.42 -0.40
N GLU A 188 -26.04 -10.44 -1.23
CA GLU A 188 -25.99 -9.02 -0.88
C GLU A 188 -27.20 -8.71 0.01
N LEU A 189 -26.95 -8.06 1.15
CA LEU A 189 -27.98 -7.65 2.10
C LEU A 189 -28.42 -6.18 1.91
N GLY A 190 -27.58 -5.40 1.25
CA GLY A 190 -27.86 -4.00 0.89
C GLY A 190 -26.66 -3.08 1.10
N VAL A 191 -26.84 -1.84 0.66
CA VAL A 191 -25.88 -0.74 0.77
C VAL A 191 -26.40 0.25 1.81
N PRO A 192 -25.94 0.20 3.08
CA PRO A 192 -26.50 1.04 4.14
C PRO A 192 -26.11 2.52 4.02
N ASP A 193 -24.90 2.81 3.54
CA ASP A 193 -24.41 4.17 3.30
C ASP A 193 -24.02 4.36 1.82
N PRO A 194 -24.89 4.95 1.00
CA PRO A 194 -24.62 5.15 -0.43
C PRO A 194 -23.52 6.19 -0.72
N LYS A 195 -23.08 6.96 0.28
CA LYS A 195 -21.98 7.93 0.15
C LYS A 195 -20.64 7.34 0.54
N ALA A 196 -20.62 6.24 1.30
CA ALA A 196 -19.37 5.59 1.68
C ALA A 196 -18.61 5.09 0.45
N THR A 197 -17.28 5.13 0.51
CA THR A 197 -16.41 4.62 -0.54
C THR A 197 -15.74 3.32 -0.15
N LEU A 198 -15.76 2.96 1.15
CA LEU A 198 -15.17 1.73 1.68
C LEU A 198 -15.78 1.35 3.03
N ALA A 199 -16.02 0.05 3.24
CA ALA A 199 -16.30 -0.53 4.53
C ALA A 199 -15.09 -1.36 5.00
N ARG A 200 -14.72 -1.20 6.28
CA ARG A 200 -13.52 -1.83 6.85
C ARG A 200 -13.77 -2.59 8.14
N ALA A 201 -14.98 -2.54 8.64
CA ALA A 201 -15.29 -3.11 9.94
C ALA A 201 -16.65 -3.81 9.92
N VAL A 202 -16.70 -5.04 10.43
CA VAL A 202 -17.93 -5.80 10.60
C VAL A 202 -17.86 -6.62 11.87
N ALA A 203 -18.96 -6.63 12.65
CA ALA A 203 -19.12 -7.51 13.81
C ALA A 203 -20.53 -8.12 13.80
N ALA A 204 -20.70 -9.29 14.39
CA ALA A 204 -21.97 -9.99 14.35
C ALA A 204 -22.31 -10.61 15.71
N THR A 205 -23.60 -10.52 16.06
CA THR A 205 -24.22 -11.24 17.16
C THR A 205 -25.26 -12.23 16.64
N ASP A 206 -26.00 -12.88 17.51
CA ASP A 206 -27.13 -13.74 17.12
C ASP A 206 -28.22 -12.97 16.38
N THR A 207 -28.46 -11.72 16.74
CA THR A 207 -29.57 -10.92 16.22
C THR A 207 -29.18 -9.78 15.30
N THR A 208 -27.95 -9.26 15.43
CA THR A 208 -27.53 -8.01 14.80
C THR A 208 -26.17 -8.15 14.13
N VAL A 209 -26.03 -7.54 12.96
CA VAL A 209 -24.73 -7.34 12.30
C VAL A 209 -24.43 -5.84 12.29
N PHE A 210 -23.24 -5.47 12.74
CA PHE A 210 -22.75 -4.09 12.72
C PHE A 210 -21.86 -3.88 11.49
N PHE A 211 -22.15 -2.84 10.73
CA PHE A 211 -21.46 -2.47 9.50
C PHE A 211 -20.79 -1.12 9.69
N GLY A 212 -19.47 -1.09 9.63
CA GLY A 212 -18.67 0.12 9.77
C GLY A 212 -18.02 0.55 8.45
N ALA A 213 -18.29 1.80 8.03
CA ALA A 213 -17.82 2.33 6.77
C ALA A 213 -17.31 3.77 6.89
N GLY A 214 -16.98 4.37 5.74
CA GLY A 214 -16.59 5.77 5.60
C GLY A 214 -15.92 6.07 4.29
N SER A 215 -15.23 7.21 4.26
CA SER A 215 -14.43 7.66 3.13
C SER A 215 -13.00 7.18 3.27
N THR A 216 -12.41 6.73 2.17
CA THR A 216 -10.97 6.49 2.07
C THR A 216 -10.49 6.78 0.66
N LEU A 217 -9.20 7.12 0.55
CA LEU A 217 -8.48 7.15 -0.72
C LEU A 217 -9.09 8.09 -1.78
N GLY A 218 -9.10 9.37 -1.48
CA GLY A 218 -9.53 10.37 -2.45
C GLY A 218 -11.02 10.29 -2.77
N GLY A 219 -11.83 9.97 -1.77
CA GLY A 219 -13.29 10.02 -1.87
C GLY A 219 -13.82 11.39 -2.29
N GLY A 220 -13.00 12.43 -2.13
CA GLY A 220 -13.29 13.79 -2.58
C GLY A 220 -14.51 14.41 -1.87
N ASP A 221 -14.93 15.55 -2.36
CA ASP A 221 -16.14 16.20 -1.87
C ASP A 221 -17.38 15.31 -2.01
N GLY A 222 -18.10 15.14 -0.91
CA GLY A 222 -19.36 14.42 -0.85
C GLY A 222 -19.27 12.95 -0.48
N ALA A 223 -18.06 12.40 -0.24
CA ALA A 223 -17.94 11.08 0.37
C ALA A 223 -18.43 11.12 1.83
N SER A 224 -19.02 10.03 2.32
CA SER A 224 -19.43 9.96 3.72
C SER A 224 -18.22 9.99 4.64
N LYS A 225 -18.46 10.46 5.84
CA LYS A 225 -17.55 10.29 6.97
C LYS A 225 -17.84 8.94 7.65
N ALA A 226 -17.21 8.68 8.78
CA ALA A 226 -17.42 7.46 9.54
C ALA A 226 -18.92 7.21 9.78
N SER A 227 -19.37 6.00 9.46
CA SER A 227 -20.76 5.60 9.63
C SER A 227 -20.87 4.18 10.18
N LEU A 228 -21.78 4.00 11.16
CA LEU A 228 -22.10 2.72 11.79
C LEU A 228 -23.57 2.39 11.58
N PHE A 229 -23.84 1.22 11.02
CA PHE A 229 -25.19 0.72 10.86
C PHE A 229 -25.38 -0.61 11.58
N ALA A 230 -26.51 -0.76 12.26
CA ALA A 230 -26.98 -2.02 12.79
C ALA A 230 -27.96 -2.64 11.79
N TYR A 231 -27.68 -3.87 11.36
CA TYR A 231 -28.57 -4.69 10.53
C TYR A 231 -29.28 -5.71 11.40
N ASP A 232 -30.59 -5.63 11.48
CA ASP A 232 -31.43 -6.64 12.14
C ASP A 232 -31.52 -7.89 11.26
N ARG A 233 -30.99 -9.01 11.75
CA ARG A 233 -30.90 -10.27 10.99
C ARG A 233 -32.29 -10.89 10.70
N ALA A 234 -33.27 -10.66 11.57
CA ALA A 234 -34.60 -11.21 11.41
C ALA A 234 -35.47 -10.30 10.52
N ALA A 235 -35.44 -8.98 10.76
CA ALA A 235 -36.22 -8.02 9.99
C ALA A 235 -35.62 -7.70 8.61
N GLY A 236 -34.32 -7.90 8.41
CA GLY A 236 -33.63 -7.56 7.17
C GLY A 236 -33.49 -6.06 6.94
N THR A 237 -33.40 -5.25 7.98
CA THR A 237 -33.43 -3.78 7.91
C THR A 237 -32.16 -3.16 8.54
N PHE A 238 -31.73 -2.03 8.00
CA PHE A 238 -30.63 -1.24 8.53
C PHE A 238 -31.13 -0.06 9.36
N ARG A 239 -30.40 0.24 10.44
CA ARG A 239 -30.58 1.44 11.26
C ARG A 239 -29.22 2.10 11.46
N ASN A 240 -29.12 3.42 11.21
CA ASN A 240 -27.92 4.20 11.56
C ASN A 240 -27.82 4.33 13.08
N VAL A 241 -26.66 3.99 13.63
CA VAL A 241 -26.36 4.02 15.07
C VAL A 241 -25.01 4.71 15.33
N THR A 242 -24.54 5.52 14.38
CA THR A 242 -23.26 6.21 14.48
C THR A 242 -23.25 7.22 15.62
N PRO A 243 -22.32 7.16 16.57
CA PRO A 243 -22.10 8.26 17.52
C PRO A 243 -21.79 9.57 16.77
N PRO A 244 -22.52 10.67 17.05
CA PRO A 244 -22.34 11.94 16.30
C PRO A 244 -20.91 12.49 16.29
N GLU A 245 -20.14 12.25 17.36
CA GLU A 245 -18.76 12.70 17.48
C GLU A 245 -17.82 11.94 16.54
N MET A 246 -18.19 10.71 16.16
CA MET A 246 -17.42 9.88 15.20
C MET A 246 -17.70 10.26 13.75
N GLU A 247 -18.83 10.88 13.43
CA GLU A 247 -19.16 11.34 12.07
C GLU A 247 -18.14 12.36 11.51
N LYS A 248 -17.33 12.97 12.39
CA LYS A 248 -16.25 13.88 11.99
C LYS A 248 -15.01 13.17 11.48
N ASP A 249 -14.85 11.89 11.80
CA ASP A 249 -13.71 11.10 11.39
C ASP A 249 -13.90 10.56 9.96
N PRO A 250 -12.82 10.26 9.22
CA PRO A 250 -12.92 9.80 7.83
C PRO A 250 -13.62 8.45 7.68
N SER A 251 -13.40 7.51 8.61
CA SER A 251 -13.97 6.16 8.55
C SER A 251 -13.98 5.46 9.90
N LEU A 252 -14.86 4.48 10.06
CA LEU A 252 -14.70 3.44 11.07
C LEU A 252 -13.59 2.47 10.64
N ARG A 253 -12.87 1.96 11.62
CA ARG A 253 -11.68 1.16 11.36
C ARG A 253 -11.79 -0.29 11.81
N ASP A 254 -12.43 -0.52 12.96
CA ASP A 254 -12.59 -1.86 13.53
C ASP A 254 -13.79 -1.93 14.46
N LEU A 255 -14.38 -3.11 14.60
CA LEU A 255 -15.52 -3.41 15.46
C LEU A 255 -15.28 -4.69 16.24
N LEU A 256 -15.60 -4.68 17.54
CA LEU A 256 -15.48 -5.87 18.38
C LEU A 256 -16.70 -5.99 19.31
N VAL A 257 -17.33 -7.13 19.30
CA VAL A 257 -18.37 -7.49 20.30
C VAL A 257 -17.71 -8.19 21.47
N VAL A 258 -17.91 -7.67 22.69
CA VAL A 258 -17.38 -8.23 23.94
C VAL A 258 -18.49 -8.26 24.97
N GLY A 259 -18.98 -9.44 25.32
CA GLY A 259 -20.10 -9.59 26.25
C GLY A 259 -21.34 -8.83 25.75
N ASP A 260 -21.81 -7.87 26.53
CA ASP A 260 -22.94 -6.99 26.24
C ASP A 260 -22.53 -5.66 25.58
N ARG A 261 -21.31 -5.53 25.13
CA ARG A 261 -20.74 -4.29 24.57
C ARG A 261 -20.30 -4.45 23.11
N LEU A 262 -20.49 -3.35 22.36
CA LEU A 262 -19.88 -3.14 21.06
C LEU A 262 -18.76 -2.09 21.20
N VAL A 263 -17.54 -2.47 20.90
CA VAL A 263 -16.40 -1.56 20.80
C VAL A 263 -16.25 -1.10 19.37
N VAL A 264 -16.16 0.21 19.16
CA VAL A 264 -16.10 0.86 17.84
C VAL A 264 -14.88 1.75 17.77
N SER A 265 -14.12 1.63 16.71
CA SER A 265 -12.91 2.45 16.52
C SER A 265 -12.91 3.21 15.20
N THR A 266 -12.18 4.35 15.17
CA THR A 266 -12.07 5.21 13.99
C THR A 266 -10.65 5.32 13.46
N SER A 267 -10.55 5.89 12.26
CA SER A 267 -9.34 6.58 11.78
C SER A 267 -9.56 8.08 11.93
N GLY A 268 -8.65 8.77 12.58
CA GLY A 268 -8.61 10.22 12.64
C GLY A 268 -7.90 10.81 11.40
N SER A 269 -8.14 12.10 11.13
CA SER A 269 -7.39 12.85 10.12
C SER A 269 -6.61 14.02 10.75
N THR A 270 -7.31 15.06 11.12
CA THR A 270 -6.74 16.22 11.83
C THR A 270 -6.76 16.04 13.34
N GLU A 271 -7.70 15.25 13.85
CA GLU A 271 -7.82 14.90 15.27
C GLU A 271 -7.41 13.45 15.51
N PRO A 272 -7.04 13.06 16.74
CA PRO A 272 -6.81 11.68 17.10
C PRO A 272 -8.03 10.79 16.83
N ALA A 273 -7.78 9.53 16.51
CA ALA A 273 -8.80 8.51 16.40
C ALA A 273 -9.53 8.29 17.74
N LYS A 274 -10.76 7.80 17.67
CA LYS A 274 -11.64 7.62 18.83
C LYS A 274 -11.98 6.15 19.05
N LEU A 275 -12.22 5.81 20.30
CA LEU A 275 -12.75 4.53 20.74
C LEU A 275 -14.10 4.80 21.42
N ALA A 276 -15.17 4.18 20.94
CA ALA A 276 -16.46 4.17 21.63
C ALA A 276 -16.77 2.76 22.15
N VAL A 277 -17.39 2.69 23.32
CA VAL A 277 -17.90 1.44 23.92
C VAL A 277 -19.41 1.63 24.12
N MET A 278 -20.20 0.91 23.33
CA MET A 278 -21.65 1.03 23.25
C MET A 278 -22.32 -0.15 23.94
N ASP A 279 -23.46 0.07 24.60
CA ASP A 279 -24.29 -0.97 25.14
C ASP A 279 -25.11 -1.66 24.04
N LEU A 280 -25.03 -2.99 23.91
CA LEU A 280 -25.76 -3.74 22.89
C LEU A 280 -27.30 -3.71 23.10
N ALA A 281 -27.75 -3.52 24.33
CA ALA A 281 -29.19 -3.38 24.64
C ALA A 281 -29.73 -1.99 24.28
N ASP A 282 -28.89 -0.96 24.37
CA ASP A 282 -29.21 0.42 24.00
C ASP A 282 -27.99 1.11 23.35
N LEU A 283 -27.90 1.03 22.04
CA LEU A 283 -26.80 1.59 21.25
C LEU A 283 -26.69 3.13 21.33
N SER A 284 -27.66 3.82 21.93
CA SER A 284 -27.55 5.25 22.24
C SER A 284 -26.80 5.53 23.54
N SER A 285 -26.60 4.52 24.36
CA SER A 285 -25.79 4.55 25.59
C SER A 285 -24.36 4.13 25.28
N TYR A 286 -23.42 5.07 25.31
CA TYR A 286 -22.01 4.80 25.03
C TYR A 286 -21.07 5.74 25.77
N SER A 287 -19.86 5.27 26.04
CA SER A 287 -18.71 6.12 26.37
C SER A 287 -17.84 6.34 25.14
N LEU A 288 -17.18 7.49 25.04
CA LEU A 288 -16.32 7.84 23.93
C LEU A 288 -15.01 8.45 24.45
N THR A 289 -13.90 7.79 24.10
CA THR A 289 -12.56 8.19 24.56
C THR A 289 -11.67 8.48 23.34
N PRO A 290 -11.11 9.72 23.22
CA PRO A 290 -10.09 10.01 22.23
C PRO A 290 -8.80 9.26 22.56
N THR A 291 -8.12 8.77 21.52
CA THR A 291 -6.82 8.10 21.65
C THR A 291 -5.68 9.09 21.42
N THR A 292 -4.44 8.64 21.51
CA THR A 292 -3.25 9.43 21.15
C THR A 292 -2.79 9.18 19.71
N GLY A 293 -3.37 8.18 19.03
CA GLY A 293 -2.99 7.76 17.68
C GLY A 293 -3.93 8.29 16.60
N LYS A 294 -3.48 8.20 15.37
CA LYS A 294 -4.24 8.58 14.15
C LYS A 294 -5.16 7.46 13.65
N VAL A 295 -4.95 6.24 14.11
CA VAL A 295 -5.74 5.06 13.74
C VAL A 295 -5.85 4.13 14.93
N VAL A 296 -7.01 3.52 15.13
CA VAL A 296 -7.23 2.43 16.10
C VAL A 296 -7.66 1.20 15.33
N LYS A 297 -6.93 0.09 15.46
CA LYS A 297 -7.20 -1.16 14.74
C LYS A 297 -6.79 -2.38 15.57
N ASN A 298 -7.17 -3.57 15.09
CA ASN A 298 -6.88 -4.85 15.72
C ASN A 298 -7.41 -4.90 17.16
N LEU A 299 -8.71 -4.61 17.31
CA LEU A 299 -9.40 -4.71 18.60
C LEU A 299 -9.44 -6.16 19.07
N THR A 300 -9.05 -6.40 20.30
CA THR A 300 -9.21 -7.67 20.99
C THR A 300 -9.50 -7.44 22.46
N ALA A 301 -10.00 -8.41 23.18
CA ALA A 301 -10.32 -8.24 24.61
C ALA A 301 -9.96 -9.46 25.45
N ASN A 302 -9.59 -9.19 26.69
CA ASN A 302 -9.48 -10.19 27.75
C ASN A 302 -10.22 -9.68 28.99
N ALA A 303 -11.30 -10.35 29.37
CA ALA A 303 -12.25 -9.88 30.39
C ALA A 303 -12.71 -8.42 30.11
N ASP A 304 -12.55 -7.52 31.07
CA ASP A 304 -12.98 -6.12 30.99
C ASP A 304 -11.96 -5.17 30.32
N THR A 305 -10.86 -5.72 29.79
CA THR A 305 -9.80 -4.94 29.15
C THR A 305 -9.82 -5.17 27.65
N VAL A 306 -10.00 -4.08 26.89
CA VAL A 306 -9.86 -4.07 25.44
C VAL A 306 -8.43 -3.66 25.09
N TYR A 307 -7.77 -4.43 24.23
CA TYR A 307 -6.45 -4.10 23.68
C TYR A 307 -6.59 -3.72 22.22
N PHE A 308 -5.75 -2.79 21.76
CA PHE A 308 -5.75 -2.33 20.39
C PHE A 308 -4.40 -1.77 19.97
N ALA A 309 -4.20 -1.70 18.66
CA ALA A 309 -3.02 -1.09 18.05
C ALA A 309 -3.36 0.31 17.52
N THR A 310 -2.39 1.22 17.65
CA THR A 310 -2.39 2.52 16.98
C THR A 310 -1.11 2.67 16.15
N ASP A 311 -0.94 3.80 15.48
CA ASP A 311 0.33 4.19 14.85
C ASP A 311 1.43 4.53 15.88
N THR A 312 1.09 4.67 17.16
CA THR A 312 2.04 4.94 18.25
C THR A 312 2.35 3.71 19.11
N GLY A 313 1.78 2.55 18.82
CA GLY A 313 2.04 1.30 19.53
C GLY A 313 0.79 0.60 20.06
N LEU A 314 0.96 -0.22 21.08
CA LEU A 314 -0.11 -0.97 21.73
C LEU A 314 -0.72 -0.18 22.89
N HIS A 315 -2.03 -0.32 23.04
CA HIS A 315 -2.80 0.31 24.11
C HIS A 315 -3.80 -0.67 24.70
N SER A 316 -4.20 -0.39 25.93
CA SER A 316 -5.32 -1.04 26.62
C SER A 316 -6.35 0.00 27.03
N TYR A 317 -7.63 -0.38 27.00
CA TYR A 317 -8.74 0.38 27.54
C TYR A 317 -9.42 -0.45 28.63
N SER A 318 -9.57 0.12 29.82
CA SER A 318 -10.29 -0.50 30.93
C SER A 318 -11.75 -0.05 30.92
N SER A 319 -12.70 -0.97 30.75
CA SER A 319 -14.13 -0.64 30.79
C SER A 319 -14.59 -0.15 32.18
N ALA A 320 -13.87 -0.53 33.24
CA ALA A 320 -14.21 -0.12 34.60
C ALA A 320 -13.84 1.34 34.92
N THR A 321 -12.76 1.85 34.31
CA THR A 321 -12.26 3.20 34.58
C THR A 321 -12.37 4.15 33.40
N GLU A 322 -12.73 3.64 32.22
CA GLU A 322 -12.77 4.35 30.92
C GLU A 322 -11.43 5.02 30.54
N VAL A 323 -10.31 4.42 31.00
CA VAL A 323 -8.96 4.96 30.79
C VAL A 323 -8.22 4.14 29.74
N ILE A 324 -7.59 4.85 28.78
CA ILE A 324 -6.62 4.27 27.84
C ILE A 324 -5.22 4.40 28.43
N SER A 325 -4.48 3.30 28.41
CA SER A 325 -3.09 3.22 28.86
C SER A 325 -2.19 2.56 27.82
N PRO A 326 -0.93 3.00 27.67
CA PRO A 326 0.01 2.31 26.80
C PRO A 326 0.35 0.93 27.36
N VAL A 327 0.51 -0.05 26.46
CA VAL A 327 1.03 -1.38 26.80
C VAL A 327 2.52 -1.40 26.42
N ALA A 328 3.37 -1.63 27.42
CA ALA A 328 4.81 -1.65 27.22
C ALA A 328 5.23 -2.83 26.32
N PHE A 329 6.22 -2.61 25.49
CA PHE A 329 6.91 -3.61 24.68
C PHE A 329 8.39 -3.23 24.58
N ASP A 330 9.27 -4.20 24.81
CA ASP A 330 10.71 -3.97 24.65
C ASP A 330 11.10 -4.19 23.19
N GLY A 331 11.16 -3.10 22.43
CA GLY A 331 11.54 -3.09 21.03
C GLY A 331 10.59 -2.26 20.14
N ASP A 332 10.77 -2.39 18.83
CA ASP A 332 9.94 -1.77 17.80
C ASP A 332 8.96 -2.78 17.22
N LEU A 333 7.67 -2.57 17.43
CA LEU A 333 6.60 -3.40 16.88
C LEU A 333 6.30 -3.10 15.41
N GLY A 334 6.73 -1.96 14.90
CA GLY A 334 6.33 -1.51 13.58
C GLY A 334 4.82 -1.41 13.42
N GLU A 335 4.35 -1.65 12.21
CA GLU A 335 2.92 -1.70 11.91
C GLU A 335 2.33 -3.05 12.35
N ILE A 336 1.35 -3.04 13.26
CA ILE A 336 0.70 -4.24 13.78
C ILE A 336 -0.44 -4.65 12.83
N TRP A 337 -0.46 -5.92 12.42
CA TRP A 337 -1.46 -6.50 11.53
C TRP A 337 -2.25 -7.67 12.14
N GLY A 338 -1.93 -8.06 13.34
CA GLY A 338 -2.69 -9.01 14.12
C GLY A 338 -2.46 -8.77 15.61
N LEU A 339 -3.53 -8.86 16.39
CA LEU A 339 -3.50 -8.73 17.84
C LEU A 339 -4.62 -9.60 18.41
N ASP A 340 -4.23 -10.58 19.22
CA ASP A 340 -5.15 -11.47 19.90
C ASP A 340 -4.81 -11.56 21.38
N ALA A 341 -5.84 -11.55 22.23
CA ALA A 341 -5.70 -11.69 23.68
C ALA A 341 -6.22 -13.06 24.13
N VAL A 342 -5.32 -13.95 24.49
CA VAL A 342 -5.65 -15.33 24.88
C VAL A 342 -4.93 -15.70 26.17
N GLY A 343 -5.65 -16.20 27.17
CA GLY A 343 -5.06 -16.69 28.41
C GLY A 343 -4.25 -15.66 29.20
N GLY A 344 -4.60 -14.38 29.09
CA GLY A 344 -3.89 -13.27 29.75
C GLY A 344 -2.60 -12.82 29.06
N ARG A 345 -2.30 -13.36 27.88
CA ARG A 345 -1.19 -12.95 27.02
C ARG A 345 -1.71 -12.30 25.73
N LEU A 346 -0.89 -11.46 25.13
CA LEU A 346 -1.15 -10.90 23.81
C LEU A 346 -0.27 -11.58 22.77
N THR A 347 -0.88 -12.00 21.68
CA THR A 347 -0.17 -12.38 20.47
C THR A 347 -0.19 -11.22 19.50
N VAL A 348 0.99 -10.73 19.12
CA VAL A 348 1.17 -9.57 18.22
C VAL A 348 1.83 -10.05 16.94
N VAL A 349 1.24 -9.71 15.79
CA VAL A 349 1.86 -9.98 14.49
C VAL A 349 2.25 -8.66 13.83
N SER A 350 3.55 -8.50 13.66
CA SER A 350 4.16 -7.28 13.11
C SER A 350 4.33 -7.36 11.60
N GLY A 351 4.10 -6.24 10.93
CA GLY A 351 4.44 -6.04 9.52
C GLY A 351 5.92 -6.25 9.19
N TYR A 352 6.79 -6.17 10.19
CA TYR A 352 8.21 -6.51 10.04
C TYR A 352 8.48 -8.00 9.86
N GLY A 353 7.44 -8.84 9.91
CA GLY A 353 7.57 -10.27 9.66
C GLY A 353 7.92 -11.08 10.91
N PHE A 354 7.42 -10.72 12.08
CA PHE A 354 7.57 -11.50 13.29
C PHE A 354 6.26 -11.70 14.06
N VAL A 355 6.21 -12.73 14.90
CA VAL A 355 5.18 -12.98 15.91
C VAL A 355 5.78 -12.74 17.30
N GLY A 356 5.10 -11.92 18.10
CA GLY A 356 5.45 -11.63 19.50
C GLY A 356 4.41 -12.21 20.46
N GLU A 357 4.84 -12.98 21.46
CA GLU A 357 4.03 -13.42 22.58
C GLU A 357 4.33 -12.51 23.77
N LEU A 358 3.43 -11.57 24.07
CA LEU A 358 3.63 -10.48 25.02
C LEU A 358 2.86 -10.74 26.33
N ASP A 359 3.50 -10.51 27.44
CA ASP A 359 2.86 -10.35 28.73
C ASP A 359 2.53 -8.85 28.93
N PRO A 360 1.24 -8.46 28.86
CA PRO A 360 0.86 -7.04 28.92
C PRO A 360 1.13 -6.38 30.28
N ALA A 361 1.28 -7.17 31.37
CA ALA A 361 1.55 -6.64 32.69
C ALA A 361 3.02 -6.25 32.88
N THR A 362 3.93 -6.96 32.22
CA THR A 362 5.38 -6.74 32.37
C THR A 362 6.06 -6.14 31.17
N GLY A 363 5.40 -6.13 30.00
CA GLY A 363 5.99 -5.73 28.72
C GLY A 363 6.99 -6.73 28.13
N ARG A 364 7.21 -7.87 28.80
CA ARG A 364 8.12 -8.90 28.30
C ARG A 364 7.51 -9.67 27.16
N ALA A 365 8.26 -9.84 26.10
CA ALA A 365 7.83 -10.59 24.94
C ALA A 365 8.85 -11.63 24.50
N VAL A 366 8.34 -12.69 23.88
CA VAL A 366 9.13 -13.61 23.08
C VAL A 366 8.82 -13.35 21.63
N VAL A 367 9.83 -12.95 20.87
CA VAL A 367 9.69 -12.60 19.45
C VAL A 367 10.27 -13.70 18.59
N THR A 368 9.54 -14.11 17.56
CA THR A 368 9.95 -15.12 16.57
C THR A 368 9.86 -14.54 15.17
N ASP A 369 10.97 -14.50 14.45
CA ASP A 369 11.02 -14.11 13.04
C ASP A 369 10.32 -15.17 12.18
N LEU A 370 9.42 -14.75 11.28
CA LEU A 370 8.64 -15.66 10.45
C LEU A 370 9.49 -16.35 9.39
N GLY A 371 10.51 -15.69 8.84
CA GLY A 371 11.42 -16.28 7.88
C GLY A 371 12.24 -17.41 8.53
N GLU A 372 12.78 -17.19 9.73
CA GLU A 372 13.49 -18.19 10.53
C GLU A 372 12.55 -19.33 10.99
N ALA A 373 11.27 -19.03 11.18
CA ALA A 373 10.24 -20.00 11.53
C ALA A 373 9.79 -20.87 10.34
N GLY A 374 10.24 -20.57 9.11
CA GLY A 374 9.92 -21.32 7.90
C GLY A 374 8.85 -20.70 7.01
N ALA A 375 8.51 -19.42 7.21
CA ALA A 375 7.68 -18.70 6.23
C ALA A 375 8.41 -18.56 4.89
N PRO A 376 7.71 -18.67 3.74
CA PRO A 376 8.35 -18.54 2.45
C PRO A 376 8.79 -17.09 2.22
N VAL A 377 10.08 -16.88 2.05
CA VAL A 377 10.65 -15.58 1.64
C VAL A 377 10.48 -15.46 0.13
N ILE A 378 9.75 -14.44 -0.32
CA ILE A 378 9.35 -14.28 -1.72
C ILE A 378 9.61 -12.85 -2.16
N ALA A 379 10.11 -12.69 -3.38
CA ALA A 379 10.30 -11.38 -3.99
C ALA A 379 8.96 -10.65 -4.12
N GLN A 380 8.88 -9.43 -3.56
CA GLN A 380 7.71 -8.56 -3.60
C GLN A 380 7.65 -7.73 -4.89
N THR A 381 6.51 -7.07 -5.10
CA THR A 381 6.43 -5.91 -5.98
C THR A 381 7.15 -4.73 -5.34
N ALA A 382 8.02 -4.07 -6.10
CA ALA A 382 8.77 -2.91 -5.62
C ALA A 382 7.89 -1.67 -5.48
N MET A 383 8.25 -0.78 -4.54
CA MET A 383 7.56 0.49 -4.29
C MET A 383 8.35 1.66 -4.88
N GLY A 384 9.60 1.83 -4.49
CA GLY A 384 10.51 2.87 -4.94
C GLY A 384 11.94 2.35 -5.09
N ILE A 385 12.81 3.13 -5.71
CA ILE A 385 14.24 2.82 -5.89
C ILE A 385 15.06 4.08 -5.66
N ALA A 386 16.18 3.93 -4.93
CA ALA A 386 17.25 4.91 -4.90
C ALA A 386 18.61 4.21 -5.03
N ALA A 387 19.62 4.90 -5.55
CA ALA A 387 20.95 4.31 -5.68
C ALA A 387 22.08 5.35 -5.59
N ASP A 388 23.18 4.95 -4.99
CA ASP A 388 24.45 5.66 -5.06
C ASP A 388 25.55 4.80 -5.73
N HIS A 389 26.80 5.18 -5.54
CA HIS A 389 27.92 4.45 -6.11
C HIS A 389 28.17 3.08 -5.44
N ARG A 390 27.66 2.86 -4.22
CA ARG A 390 27.90 1.67 -3.41
C ARG A 390 26.64 0.86 -3.15
N TYR A 391 25.51 1.51 -2.88
CA TYR A 391 24.28 0.85 -2.53
C TYR A 391 23.15 1.17 -3.50
N ALA A 392 22.27 0.20 -3.72
CA ALA A 392 20.94 0.44 -4.25
C ALA A 392 19.91 0.01 -3.20
N TYR A 393 18.82 0.77 -3.09
CA TYR A 393 17.75 0.55 -2.15
C TYR A 393 16.46 0.28 -2.90
N VAL A 394 15.72 -0.74 -2.49
CA VAL A 394 14.42 -1.07 -3.06
C VAL A 394 13.39 -1.06 -1.95
N GLY A 395 12.40 -0.19 -2.09
CA GLY A 395 11.30 -0.06 -1.15
C GLY A 395 10.29 -1.19 -1.28
N GLY A 396 9.73 -1.62 -0.16
CA GLY A 396 8.70 -2.64 -0.05
C GLY A 396 7.67 -2.32 1.02
N ASN A 397 6.93 -3.34 1.45
CA ASN A 397 5.99 -3.25 2.57
C ASN A 397 6.73 -3.52 3.88
N ASN A 398 6.70 -2.57 4.80
CA ASN A 398 7.35 -2.66 6.11
C ASN A 398 8.85 -3.01 6.04
N GLY A 399 9.49 -2.63 4.93
CA GLY A 399 10.90 -2.90 4.73
C GLY A 399 11.50 -2.18 3.53
N ILE A 400 12.84 -2.09 3.55
CA ILE A 400 13.68 -1.58 2.46
C ILE A 400 14.83 -2.57 2.30
N ALA A 401 15.03 -3.09 1.09
CA ALA A 401 16.22 -3.89 0.79
C ALA A 401 17.39 -2.98 0.39
N ARG A 402 18.53 -3.12 1.06
CA ARG A 402 19.80 -2.50 0.72
C ARG A 402 20.69 -3.52 0.00
N HIS A 403 21.03 -3.26 -1.25
CA HIS A 403 21.94 -4.05 -2.06
C HIS A 403 23.33 -3.42 -2.04
N ASP A 404 24.36 -4.10 -1.54
CA ASP A 404 25.75 -3.68 -1.72
C ASP A 404 26.20 -4.03 -3.14
N LEU A 405 26.36 -3.02 -3.98
CA LEU A 405 26.69 -3.16 -5.40
C LEU A 405 28.10 -3.68 -5.66
N ARG A 406 28.93 -3.77 -4.62
CA ARG A 406 30.28 -4.30 -4.68
C ARG A 406 30.36 -5.76 -4.28
N THR A 407 29.66 -6.14 -3.20
CA THR A 407 29.72 -7.51 -2.66
C THR A 407 28.58 -8.39 -3.15
N GLY A 408 27.45 -7.80 -3.57
CA GLY A 408 26.21 -8.49 -3.87
C GLY A 408 25.39 -8.86 -2.62
N GLU A 409 25.83 -8.45 -1.42
CA GLU A 409 25.08 -8.66 -0.19
C GLU A 409 23.77 -7.86 -0.20
N VAL A 410 22.69 -8.49 0.25
CA VAL A 410 21.39 -7.85 0.41
C VAL A 410 21.00 -7.89 1.89
N VAL A 411 20.63 -6.74 2.44
CA VAL A 411 20.16 -6.60 3.82
C VAL A 411 18.77 -5.98 3.82
N ASN A 412 17.81 -6.65 4.44
CA ASN A 412 16.48 -6.09 4.65
C ASN A 412 16.48 -5.21 5.90
N LEU A 413 16.14 -3.95 5.72
CA LEU A 413 15.99 -2.94 6.76
C LEU A 413 14.51 -2.85 7.15
N ARG A 414 14.21 -2.71 8.44
CA ARG A 414 12.85 -2.54 8.94
C ARG A 414 12.44 -1.07 8.81
N ALA A 415 11.38 -0.81 8.06
CA ALA A 415 10.79 0.52 7.93
C ALA A 415 9.27 0.38 7.85
N PRO A 416 8.48 1.04 8.71
CA PRO A 416 7.03 0.82 8.76
C PRO A 416 6.35 1.38 7.52
N GLY A 417 5.20 0.78 7.15
CA GLY A 417 4.39 1.22 6.02
C GLY A 417 4.96 0.82 4.66
N GLU A 418 4.91 1.71 3.69
CA GLU A 418 5.33 1.47 2.31
C GLU A 418 6.38 2.52 1.89
N ALA A 419 7.60 2.10 1.61
CA ALA A 419 8.67 2.97 1.11
C ALA A 419 8.42 3.34 -0.36
N LYS A 420 7.65 4.43 -0.57
CA LYS A 420 7.06 4.78 -1.88
C LYS A 420 8.06 5.31 -2.88
N ASP A 421 8.93 6.20 -2.44
CA ASP A 421 10.01 6.75 -3.24
C ASP A 421 11.15 7.23 -2.34
N SER A 422 12.34 7.37 -2.90
CA SER A 422 13.54 7.57 -2.12
C SER A 422 14.61 8.35 -2.89
N GLU A 423 15.46 9.06 -2.13
CA GLU A 423 16.65 9.75 -2.64
C GLU A 423 17.86 9.40 -1.78
N VAL A 424 19.06 9.33 -2.35
CA VAL A 424 20.31 9.16 -1.61
C VAL A 424 21.14 10.43 -1.71
N LEU A 425 21.42 11.07 -0.58
CA LEU A 425 22.26 12.26 -0.49
C LEU A 425 23.48 11.97 0.38
N ASP A 426 24.67 12.17 -0.16
CA ASP A 426 25.94 11.95 0.55
C ASP A 426 26.04 10.57 1.23
N GLY A 427 25.44 9.56 0.60
CA GLY A 427 25.42 8.17 1.09
C GLY A 427 24.32 7.88 2.11
N VAL A 428 23.51 8.85 2.50
CA VAL A 428 22.37 8.70 3.41
C VAL A 428 21.08 8.53 2.60
N LEU A 429 20.29 7.52 2.91
CA LEU A 429 18.98 7.28 2.32
C LEU A 429 17.92 8.16 2.99
N TYR A 430 17.08 8.78 2.19
CA TYR A 430 15.85 9.47 2.60
C TYR A 430 14.67 8.89 1.83
N THR A 431 13.55 8.62 2.51
CA THR A 431 12.39 7.98 1.89
C THR A 431 11.08 8.54 2.43
N GLY A 432 10.10 8.65 1.54
CA GLY A 432 8.71 8.93 1.89
C GLY A 432 7.96 7.63 2.18
N GLN A 433 7.37 7.53 3.38
CA GLN A 433 6.66 6.33 3.86
C GLN A 433 5.15 6.56 3.92
N TYR A 434 4.39 5.70 3.29
CA TYR A 434 2.94 5.57 3.43
C TYR A 434 2.68 4.49 4.52
N SER A 435 1.67 4.51 5.35
CA SER A 435 0.58 5.45 5.58
C SER A 435 0.89 6.28 6.84
N SER A 436 0.84 7.60 6.72
CA SER A 436 1.06 8.54 7.82
C SER A 436 2.41 8.41 8.54
N GLN A 437 3.40 7.78 7.91
CA GLN A 437 4.72 7.55 8.49
C GLN A 437 5.69 8.73 8.25
N GLY A 438 5.35 9.62 7.30
CA GLY A 438 6.16 10.79 6.99
C GLY A 438 7.47 10.45 6.26
N MET A 439 8.54 11.16 6.60
CA MET A 439 9.88 10.94 6.05
C MET A 439 10.74 10.13 7.01
N TRP A 440 11.49 9.19 6.45
CA TRP A 440 12.43 8.32 7.15
C TRP A 440 13.82 8.43 6.56
N THR A 441 14.85 8.11 7.35
CA THR A 441 16.25 8.16 6.93
C THR A 441 17.03 6.95 7.43
N TYR A 442 18.09 6.61 6.69
CA TYR A 442 19.03 5.55 7.05
C TYR A 442 20.45 5.90 6.60
N ASP A 443 21.37 5.88 7.53
CA ASP A 443 22.79 6.07 7.28
C ASP A 443 23.53 4.71 7.37
N PRO A 444 23.95 4.13 6.24
CA PRO A 444 24.63 2.82 6.24
C PRO A 444 25.97 2.81 6.96
N LEU A 445 26.60 3.97 7.19
CA LEU A 445 27.86 4.08 7.95
C LEU A 445 27.62 4.00 9.46
N LYS A 446 26.47 4.46 9.93
CA LYS A 446 26.05 4.33 11.34
C LYS A 446 25.46 2.96 11.62
N GLY A 447 24.94 2.28 10.60
CA GLY A 447 24.24 1.00 10.77
C GLY A 447 22.88 1.13 11.48
N GLY A 448 22.43 0.04 12.08
CA GLY A 448 21.10 -0.02 12.73
C GLY A 448 19.95 -0.13 11.73
N GLN A 449 18.81 0.45 12.08
CA GLN A 449 17.59 0.47 11.26
C GLN A 449 17.24 1.90 10.83
N PRO A 450 16.47 2.08 9.75
CA PRO A 450 15.86 3.37 9.43
C PRO A 450 15.09 3.93 10.62
N HIS A 451 15.03 5.25 10.71
CA HIS A 451 14.26 5.94 11.75
C HIS A 451 13.51 7.12 11.15
N GLN A 452 12.44 7.51 11.83
CA GLN A 452 11.61 8.64 11.40
C GLN A 452 12.41 9.95 11.52
N LEU A 453 12.42 10.70 10.43
CA LEU A 453 13.07 12.00 10.31
C LEU A 453 12.08 13.13 10.58
N ALA A 454 10.89 13.02 10.01
CA ALA A 454 9.83 14.01 10.15
C ALA A 454 8.44 13.38 9.95
N ASP A 455 7.48 13.80 10.74
CA ASP A 455 6.06 13.52 10.56
C ASP A 455 5.35 14.68 9.84
N PHE A 456 4.20 14.40 9.23
CA PHE A 456 3.38 15.35 8.49
C PHE A 456 1.89 15.12 8.81
N PRO A 457 0.99 16.06 8.45
CA PRO A 457 -0.44 15.90 8.71
C PRO A 457 -0.97 14.55 8.17
N ALA A 458 -1.78 13.86 8.97
CA ALA A 458 -2.25 12.50 8.66
C ALA A 458 -3.03 12.41 7.34
N GLU A 459 -3.77 13.47 6.99
CA GLU A 459 -4.49 13.57 5.73
C GLU A 459 -3.56 13.60 4.51
N GLN A 460 -2.34 14.14 4.67
CA GLN A 460 -1.32 14.23 3.63
C GLN A 460 -0.35 13.05 3.76
N ASN A 461 -0.81 11.83 3.44
CA ASN A 461 -0.10 10.61 3.85
C ASN A 461 0.45 9.73 2.71
N ARG A 462 0.29 10.15 1.44
CA ARG A 462 0.71 9.36 0.27
C ARG A 462 1.85 10.01 -0.48
N PRO A 463 3.11 9.86 -0.04
CA PRO A 463 4.27 10.31 -0.82
C PRO A 463 4.32 9.57 -2.16
N LEU A 464 4.70 10.28 -3.22
CA LEU A 464 4.67 9.80 -4.59
C LEU A 464 5.98 10.00 -5.34
N ASP A 465 6.70 11.09 -5.04
CA ASP A 465 7.94 11.46 -5.72
C ASP A 465 8.83 12.26 -4.77
N VAL A 466 10.09 11.88 -4.63
CA VAL A 466 11.08 12.52 -3.76
C VAL A 466 12.16 13.16 -4.62
N CYS A 467 12.48 14.42 -4.34
CA CYS A 467 13.47 15.18 -5.09
C CYS A 467 14.32 16.04 -4.14
N HIS A 468 15.61 16.18 -4.44
CA HIS A 468 16.50 17.07 -3.70
C HIS A 468 16.67 18.42 -4.39
N ASP A 469 16.49 19.51 -3.65
CA ASP A 469 16.88 20.86 -4.06
C ASP A 469 18.24 21.23 -3.44
N PRO A 470 19.33 21.17 -4.20
CA PRO A 470 20.66 21.45 -3.67
C PRO A 470 20.92 22.92 -3.34
N VAL A 471 20.13 23.85 -3.91
CA VAL A 471 20.29 25.29 -3.67
C VAL A 471 19.83 25.65 -2.27
N ASN A 472 18.65 25.18 -1.89
CA ASN A 472 18.06 25.45 -0.58
C ASN A 472 18.36 24.34 0.44
N ALA A 473 19.03 23.25 0.03
CA ALA A 473 19.27 22.06 0.82
C ALA A 473 17.97 21.45 1.38
N LEU A 474 16.96 21.34 0.51
CA LEU A 474 15.65 20.80 0.85
C LEU A 474 15.43 19.45 0.18
N LEU A 475 14.89 18.52 0.93
CA LEU A 475 14.17 17.37 0.38
C LEU A 475 12.73 17.83 0.12
N LEU A 476 12.25 17.56 -1.07
CA LEU A 476 10.91 17.87 -1.54
C LEU A 476 10.16 16.58 -1.81
N VAL A 477 8.94 16.47 -1.31
CA VAL A 477 8.12 15.27 -1.54
C VAL A 477 6.76 15.69 -2.07
N GLY A 478 6.43 15.20 -3.26
CA GLY A 478 5.09 15.32 -3.83
C GLY A 478 4.15 14.31 -3.17
N VAL A 479 2.98 14.76 -2.72
CA VAL A 479 2.08 13.97 -1.88
C VAL A 479 0.65 14.05 -2.37
N GLN A 480 -0.07 12.93 -2.22
CA GLN A 480 -1.53 12.85 -2.39
C GLN A 480 -2.20 12.89 -1.02
N SER A 481 -3.28 13.66 -0.91
CA SER A 481 -4.23 13.63 0.20
C SER A 481 -4.92 12.25 0.29
N ASP A 482 -5.28 11.82 1.49
CA ASP A 482 -5.94 10.52 1.71
C ASP A 482 -7.43 10.55 1.33
N THR A 483 -8.18 11.52 1.85
CA THR A 483 -9.64 11.55 1.75
C THR A 483 -10.22 12.82 1.14
N GLU A 484 -9.58 13.98 1.35
CA GLU A 484 -10.16 15.30 1.01
C GLU A 484 -9.94 15.73 -0.45
N GLY A 485 -9.10 15.00 -1.19
CA GLY A 485 -8.65 15.42 -2.53
C GLY A 485 -7.47 16.37 -2.48
N GLY A 486 -6.89 16.71 -3.65
CA GLY A 486 -5.67 17.50 -3.72
C GLY A 486 -4.44 16.76 -3.20
N GLY A 487 -3.50 17.51 -2.67
CA GLY A 487 -2.27 16.99 -2.12
C GLY A 487 -1.39 18.07 -1.52
N SER A 488 -0.14 17.74 -1.24
CA SER A 488 0.81 18.71 -0.68
C SER A 488 2.21 18.55 -1.27
N LEU A 489 3.01 19.57 -1.08
CA LEU A 489 4.46 19.52 -1.16
C LEU A 489 5.02 19.50 0.25
N TRP A 490 5.62 18.40 0.68
CA TRP A 490 6.41 18.39 1.90
C TRP A 490 7.80 18.94 1.61
N THR A 491 8.33 19.69 2.55
CA THR A 491 9.71 20.16 2.54
C THR A 491 10.40 19.77 3.83
N TYR A 492 11.67 19.38 3.74
CA TYR A 492 12.53 19.11 4.90
C TYR A 492 13.93 19.64 4.63
N SER A 493 14.42 20.50 5.51
CA SER A 493 15.77 21.05 5.42
C SER A 493 16.79 20.04 5.94
N THR A 494 17.69 19.58 5.08
CA THR A 494 18.79 18.68 5.48
C THR A 494 19.83 19.36 6.35
N LYS A 495 19.81 20.71 6.42
CA LYS A 495 20.73 21.52 7.24
C LYS A 495 20.16 21.88 8.62
N THR A 496 18.88 22.28 8.68
CA THR A 496 18.28 22.80 9.92
C THR A 496 17.32 21.83 10.58
N GLY A 497 16.82 20.82 9.84
CA GLY A 497 15.77 19.92 10.30
C GLY A 497 14.37 20.54 10.26
N GLU A 498 14.23 21.77 9.77
CA GLU A 498 12.92 22.40 9.61
C GLU A 498 12.10 21.70 8.56
N LYS A 499 10.79 21.57 8.81
CA LYS A 499 9.84 20.92 7.92
C LYS A 499 8.61 21.78 7.69
N ALA A 500 8.00 21.65 6.53
CA ALA A 500 6.70 22.24 6.23
C ALA A 500 5.89 21.34 5.29
N ALA A 501 4.56 21.47 5.37
CA ALA A 501 3.62 20.89 4.41
C ALA A 501 2.84 22.04 3.75
N HIS A 502 3.10 22.26 2.46
CA HIS A 502 2.37 23.22 1.65
C HIS A 502 1.15 22.53 1.06
N ILE A 503 -0.02 22.74 1.67
CA ILE A 503 -1.27 22.08 1.31
C ILE A 503 -1.83 22.70 0.03
N ASN A 504 -2.26 21.82 -0.91
CA ASN A 504 -2.88 22.18 -2.18
C ASN A 504 -2.07 23.22 -3.00
N PRO A 505 -0.75 23.03 -3.19
CA PRO A 505 0.08 24.02 -3.89
C PRO A 505 -0.28 24.15 -5.37
N ILE A 506 -1.02 23.18 -5.93
CA ILE A 506 -1.58 23.25 -7.27
C ILE A 506 -3.03 23.73 -7.21
N ASP A 507 -3.91 22.95 -6.64
CA ASP A 507 -5.31 23.27 -6.29
C ASP A 507 -5.90 22.20 -5.36
N GLY A 508 -7.15 22.37 -4.93
CA GLY A 508 -7.82 21.44 -4.01
C GLY A 508 -8.23 20.09 -4.63
N THR A 509 -7.95 19.84 -5.91
CA THR A 509 -8.32 18.60 -6.61
C THR A 509 -7.14 17.83 -7.16
N GLN A 510 -6.06 18.51 -7.52
CA GLN A 510 -4.86 17.89 -8.08
C GLN A 510 -3.86 17.56 -6.98
N LEU A 511 -3.51 16.28 -6.86
CA LEU A 511 -2.38 15.83 -6.06
C LEU A 511 -1.05 16.27 -6.71
N VAL A 512 0.02 16.37 -5.91
CA VAL A 512 1.38 16.62 -6.41
C VAL A 512 1.99 15.28 -6.79
N ARG A 513 1.90 14.90 -8.08
CA ARG A 513 2.34 13.60 -8.57
C ARG A 513 3.84 13.55 -8.84
N ALA A 514 4.39 14.62 -9.37
CA ALA A 514 5.79 14.67 -9.78
C ALA A 514 6.43 15.99 -9.34
N VAL A 515 7.69 15.93 -8.92
CA VAL A 515 8.49 17.07 -8.47
C VAL A 515 9.83 17.07 -9.18
N ALA A 516 10.24 18.21 -9.70
CA ALA A 516 11.60 18.43 -10.19
C ALA A 516 12.10 19.79 -9.73
N THR A 517 13.41 19.96 -9.60
CA THR A 517 13.99 21.21 -9.11
C THR A 517 15.01 21.80 -10.06
N ARG A 518 15.11 23.13 -10.03
CA ARG A 518 16.18 23.87 -10.67
C ARG A 518 16.33 25.25 -10.06
N ASP A 519 17.56 25.62 -9.76
CA ASP A 519 17.93 26.98 -9.28
C ASP A 519 17.10 27.42 -8.04
N GLY A 520 16.74 26.46 -7.15
CA GLY A 520 15.95 26.72 -5.93
C GLY A 520 14.44 26.81 -6.16
N VAL A 521 13.96 26.54 -7.38
CA VAL A 521 12.53 26.49 -7.72
C VAL A 521 12.09 25.04 -7.85
N ALA A 522 10.96 24.70 -7.22
CA ALA A 522 10.28 23.43 -7.37
C ALA A 522 9.27 23.50 -8.52
N TYR A 523 9.29 22.52 -9.42
CA TYR A 523 8.29 22.36 -10.48
C TYR A 523 7.39 21.19 -10.10
N LEU A 524 6.11 21.46 -9.91
CA LEU A 524 5.11 20.52 -9.44
C LEU A 524 4.23 20.10 -10.59
N GLY A 525 4.03 18.80 -10.77
CA GLY A 525 3.15 18.23 -11.76
C GLY A 525 1.87 17.69 -11.14
N GLY A 526 0.71 18.23 -11.56
CA GLY A 526 -0.59 17.86 -11.06
C GLY A 526 -1.16 16.59 -11.70
N ASP A 527 -1.85 15.79 -10.91
CA ASP A 527 -2.68 14.67 -11.35
C ASP A 527 -3.99 14.65 -10.57
N ASN A 528 -5.07 14.21 -11.22
CA ASN A 528 -6.37 14.05 -10.57
C ASN A 528 -6.94 12.66 -10.89
N PRO A 529 -6.87 11.71 -9.93
CA PRO A 529 -7.33 10.34 -10.15
C PRO A 529 -8.85 10.22 -10.29
N THR A 530 -9.63 11.19 -9.76
CA THR A 530 -11.10 11.13 -9.81
C THR A 530 -11.67 11.47 -11.18
N ALA A 531 -10.83 11.95 -12.08
CA ALA A 531 -11.20 12.35 -13.44
C ALA A 531 -12.17 13.56 -13.56
N GLN A 532 -12.44 14.23 -12.47
CA GLN A 532 -13.25 15.45 -12.44
C GLN A 532 -12.37 16.68 -12.23
N GLY A 533 -12.62 17.74 -12.98
CA GLY A 533 -11.84 18.98 -12.90
C GLY A 533 -10.49 18.95 -13.65
N PRO A 534 -9.63 19.98 -13.43
CA PRO A 534 -8.35 20.13 -14.12
C PRO A 534 -7.36 19.02 -13.75
N ARG A 535 -6.48 18.72 -14.69
CA ARG A 535 -5.40 17.74 -14.56
C ARG A 535 -4.20 18.18 -15.37
N GLY A 536 -3.00 17.84 -14.89
CA GLY A 536 -1.78 18.13 -15.63
C GLY A 536 -1.35 19.59 -15.55
N THR A 537 -1.77 20.34 -14.55
CA THR A 537 -1.25 21.69 -14.29
C THR A 537 0.20 21.58 -13.81
N ILE A 538 1.07 22.42 -14.36
CA ILE A 538 2.46 22.59 -13.91
C ILE A 538 2.54 23.89 -13.12
N VAL A 539 3.07 23.79 -11.90
CA VAL A 539 3.30 24.94 -11.01
C VAL A 539 4.78 25.09 -10.75
N ALA A 540 5.32 26.28 -10.96
CA ALA A 540 6.61 26.67 -10.40
C ALA A 540 6.37 27.26 -9.02
N PHE A 541 7.02 26.70 -8.02
CA PHE A 541 6.78 26.99 -6.61
C PHE A 541 8.09 27.35 -5.91
N ASP A 542 8.05 28.36 -5.06
CA ASP A 542 9.13 28.72 -4.16
C ASP A 542 8.98 27.89 -2.87
N PRO A 543 9.79 26.85 -2.66
CA PRO A 543 9.61 25.95 -1.54
C PRO A 543 10.03 26.56 -0.19
N VAL A 544 10.80 27.65 -0.20
CA VAL A 544 11.22 28.39 1.00
C VAL A 544 10.15 29.40 1.40
N ALA A 545 9.67 30.20 0.43
CA ALA A 545 8.62 31.19 0.69
C ALA A 545 7.20 30.57 0.76
N GLY A 546 7.04 29.30 0.36
CA GLY A 546 5.76 28.60 0.40
C GLY A 546 4.72 29.19 -0.55
N ARG A 547 5.12 29.66 -1.73
CA ARG A 547 4.22 30.34 -2.68
C ARG A 547 4.45 29.97 -4.13
N GLU A 548 3.36 30.05 -4.90
CA GLU A 548 3.42 29.93 -6.33
C GLU A 548 4.18 31.10 -6.97
N LEU A 549 5.04 30.80 -7.95
CA LEU A 549 5.72 31.78 -8.78
C LEU A 549 5.00 31.98 -10.12
N TRP A 550 4.57 30.90 -10.75
CA TRP A 550 3.76 30.87 -11.96
C TRP A 550 3.15 29.49 -12.18
N ARG A 551 2.12 29.40 -12.99
CA ARG A 551 1.50 28.14 -13.41
C ARG A 551 1.32 28.07 -14.92
N LEU A 552 1.19 26.86 -15.42
CA LEU A 552 0.96 26.53 -16.80
C LEU A 552 -0.02 25.37 -16.92
N ASP A 553 -1.16 25.59 -17.51
CA ASP A 553 -2.08 24.54 -17.88
C ASP A 553 -1.63 23.89 -19.18
N LEU A 554 -1.57 22.56 -19.20
CA LEU A 554 -1.14 21.82 -20.36
C LEU A 554 -2.24 21.82 -21.43
N PRO A 555 -1.89 21.85 -22.74
CA PRO A 555 -2.87 21.82 -23.82
C PRO A 555 -3.66 20.50 -23.85
N GLY A 556 -4.88 20.54 -24.38
CA GLY A 556 -5.93 19.53 -24.25
C GLY A 556 -5.55 18.06 -24.43
N SER A 557 -4.62 17.70 -25.32
CA SER A 557 -4.14 16.33 -25.50
C SER A 557 -3.26 15.82 -24.33
N LEU A 558 -2.80 16.70 -23.45
CA LEU A 558 -1.88 16.43 -22.34
C LEU A 558 -2.57 16.49 -20.98
N THR A 559 -3.90 16.58 -20.94
CA THR A 559 -4.67 16.76 -19.70
C THR A 559 -5.02 15.46 -18.96
N THR A 560 -4.27 14.37 -19.21
CA THR A 560 -4.51 13.08 -18.54
C THR A 560 -3.88 12.99 -17.14
N GLY A 561 -3.22 14.04 -16.69
CA GLY A 561 -2.46 14.11 -15.43
C GLY A 561 -0.97 13.84 -15.64
N THR A 562 -0.13 14.56 -14.92
CA THR A 562 1.33 14.38 -14.96
C THR A 562 1.71 13.04 -14.33
N ALA A 563 2.62 12.31 -14.97
CA ALA A 563 3.19 11.07 -14.43
C ALA A 563 4.61 11.29 -13.89
N ALA A 564 5.43 12.07 -14.60
CA ALA A 564 6.82 12.32 -14.24
C ALA A 564 7.32 13.67 -14.77
N LEU A 565 8.28 14.26 -14.07
CA LEU A 565 9.00 15.47 -14.44
C LEU A 565 10.51 15.25 -14.34
N ALA A 566 11.29 15.88 -15.23
CA ALA A 566 12.74 15.96 -15.10
C ALA A 566 13.26 17.26 -15.70
N VAL A 567 14.29 17.86 -15.12
CA VAL A 567 14.89 19.09 -15.61
C VAL A 567 16.23 18.82 -16.27
N ARG A 568 16.46 19.42 -17.45
CA ARG A 568 17.76 19.45 -18.11
C ARG A 568 18.04 20.83 -18.71
N GLY A 569 19.04 21.51 -18.17
CA GLY A 569 19.32 22.89 -18.55
C GLY A 569 18.07 23.78 -18.35
N ARG A 570 17.67 24.53 -19.36
CA ARG A 570 16.48 25.39 -19.30
C ARG A 570 15.15 24.68 -19.62
N HIS A 571 15.17 23.37 -19.82
CA HIS A 571 13.99 22.62 -20.23
C HIS A 571 13.47 21.74 -19.10
N LEU A 572 12.17 21.83 -18.83
CA LEU A 572 11.41 20.87 -18.02
C LEU A 572 10.77 19.86 -18.98
N TYR A 573 11.15 18.62 -18.87
CA TYR A 573 10.57 17.48 -19.56
C TYR A 573 9.44 16.91 -18.71
N GLY A 574 8.31 16.60 -19.33
CA GLY A 574 7.17 16.00 -18.63
C GLY A 574 6.53 14.89 -19.43
N LEU A 575 6.10 13.85 -18.74
CA LEU A 575 5.24 12.79 -19.24
C LEU A 575 3.92 12.82 -18.50
N THR A 576 2.84 12.70 -19.25
CA THR A 576 1.51 12.49 -18.66
C THR A 576 1.22 11.00 -18.57
N ARG A 577 0.22 10.63 -17.76
CA ARG A 577 -0.34 9.28 -17.85
C ARG A 577 -0.77 9.01 -19.28
N LYS A 578 -0.51 7.79 -19.78
CA LYS A 578 -0.79 7.35 -21.15
C LYS A 578 0.08 8.02 -22.22
N GLY A 579 1.29 8.46 -21.86
CA GLY A 579 2.38 8.76 -22.79
C GLY A 579 2.33 10.10 -23.53
N GLY A 580 1.49 11.03 -23.11
CA GLY A 580 1.61 12.41 -23.59
C GLY A 580 2.94 13.01 -23.12
N PHE A 581 3.77 13.50 -24.04
CA PHE A 581 5.06 14.09 -23.75
C PHE A 581 5.06 15.58 -24.05
N PHE A 582 5.71 16.36 -23.18
CA PHE A 582 5.88 17.79 -23.36
C PHE A 582 7.23 18.27 -22.86
N VAL A 583 7.71 19.36 -23.43
CA VAL A 583 8.87 20.10 -22.95
C VAL A 583 8.49 21.57 -22.77
N VAL A 584 8.72 22.08 -21.56
CA VAL A 584 8.54 23.49 -21.21
C VAL A 584 9.90 24.18 -21.24
N ASP A 585 10.03 25.28 -21.95
CA ASP A 585 11.15 26.19 -21.81
C ASP A 585 10.90 27.10 -20.61
N LEU A 586 11.69 26.91 -19.55
CA LEU A 586 11.54 27.59 -18.25
C LEU A 586 11.86 29.09 -18.31
N THR A 587 12.59 29.54 -19.36
CA THR A 587 12.92 30.96 -19.54
C THR A 587 11.71 31.74 -20.06
N ILE A 588 11.01 31.17 -21.06
CA ILE A 588 9.83 31.81 -21.65
C ILE A 588 8.51 31.28 -21.09
N ARG A 589 8.57 30.25 -20.21
CA ARG A 589 7.43 29.63 -19.50
C ARG A 589 6.34 29.12 -20.45
N ARG A 590 6.77 28.42 -21.52
CA ARG A 590 5.86 27.88 -22.55
C ARG A 590 6.24 26.46 -22.95
N VAL A 591 5.25 25.67 -23.35
CA VAL A 591 5.46 24.40 -24.02
C VAL A 591 6.08 24.66 -25.39
N VAL A 592 7.27 24.10 -25.63
CA VAL A 592 8.04 24.25 -26.89
C VAL A 592 8.07 22.97 -27.71
N HIS A 593 7.68 21.84 -27.13
CA HIS A 593 7.59 20.57 -27.84
C HIS A 593 6.51 19.68 -27.22
N THR A 594 5.80 18.93 -28.06
CA THR A 594 4.85 17.90 -27.65
C THR A 594 4.97 16.67 -28.54
N ALA A 595 4.75 15.49 -27.98
CA ALA A 595 4.70 14.23 -28.71
C ALA A 595 3.76 13.23 -28.02
N ASP A 596 3.35 12.20 -28.75
CA ASP A 596 2.57 11.08 -28.23
C ASP A 596 3.44 9.83 -28.19
N HIS A 597 3.71 9.34 -27.01
CA HIS A 597 4.51 8.15 -26.75
C HIS A 597 3.71 7.01 -26.09
N ARG A 598 2.37 6.98 -26.28
CA ARG A 598 1.50 5.96 -25.68
C ARG A 598 1.87 4.51 -26.04
N ALA A 599 2.52 4.29 -27.17
CA ALA A 599 3.01 2.97 -27.55
C ALA A 599 4.15 2.47 -26.64
N VAL A 600 4.92 3.41 -26.05
CA VAL A 600 6.03 3.12 -25.14
C VAL A 600 5.64 3.33 -23.68
N CYS A 601 4.75 4.30 -23.41
CA CYS A 601 4.27 4.67 -22.08
C CYS A 601 2.73 4.54 -22.02
N PRO A 602 2.18 3.33 -21.93
CA PRO A 602 0.71 3.14 -21.95
C PRO A 602 0.04 3.54 -20.62
N GLY A 603 0.79 3.64 -19.53
CA GLY A 603 0.34 3.95 -18.18
C GLY A 603 1.13 5.06 -17.52
N PHE A 604 1.69 4.76 -16.34
CA PHE A 604 2.61 5.64 -15.64
C PHE A 604 4.03 5.55 -16.20
N ALA A 605 4.84 6.54 -15.86
CA ALA A 605 6.26 6.57 -16.15
C ALA A 605 7.01 7.28 -15.01
N ALA A 606 8.31 7.04 -14.92
CA ALA A 606 9.24 7.84 -14.12
C ALA A 606 10.35 8.40 -15.01
N MET A 607 10.97 9.49 -14.61
CA MET A 607 12.08 10.10 -15.33
C MET A 607 13.22 10.51 -14.40
N VAL A 608 14.44 10.42 -14.91
CA VAL A 608 15.65 10.88 -14.22
C VAL A 608 16.59 11.56 -15.22
N THR A 609 17.28 12.59 -14.77
CA THR A 609 18.37 13.20 -15.55
C THR A 609 19.71 12.59 -15.12
N SER A 610 20.42 11.99 -16.05
CA SER A 610 21.73 11.39 -15.81
C SER A 610 22.72 11.78 -16.90
N ARG A 611 23.90 12.29 -16.54
CA ARG A 611 24.97 12.73 -17.46
C ARG A 611 24.46 13.61 -18.61
N GLY A 612 23.55 14.54 -18.31
CA GLY A 612 23.01 15.46 -19.29
C GLY A 612 22.03 14.83 -20.30
N VAL A 613 21.51 13.65 -20.03
CA VAL A 613 20.45 12.98 -20.79
C VAL A 613 19.26 12.74 -19.87
N VAL A 614 18.05 12.98 -20.36
CA VAL A 614 16.83 12.60 -19.67
C VAL A 614 16.46 11.19 -20.09
N TYR A 615 16.40 10.29 -19.09
CA TYR A 615 15.92 8.92 -19.22
C TYR A 615 14.51 8.81 -18.65
N GLY A 616 13.75 7.88 -19.16
CA GLY A 616 12.45 7.53 -18.64
C GLY A 616 12.23 6.02 -18.64
N VAL A 617 11.40 5.54 -17.72
CA VAL A 617 10.94 4.16 -17.69
C VAL A 617 9.43 4.12 -17.60
N SER A 618 8.82 3.24 -18.37
CA SER A 618 7.41 2.85 -18.27
C SER A 618 7.30 1.42 -17.75
N ASP A 619 6.08 0.89 -17.67
CA ASP A 619 5.85 -0.52 -17.32
C ASP A 619 6.48 -1.50 -18.33
N THR A 620 6.89 -1.03 -19.51
CA THR A 620 7.35 -1.90 -20.60
C THR A 620 8.75 -1.58 -21.12
N THR A 621 9.23 -0.35 -20.97
CA THR A 621 10.40 0.14 -21.73
C THR A 621 11.22 1.15 -20.93
N LEU A 622 12.53 1.00 -20.96
CA LEU A 622 13.49 2.05 -20.60
C LEU A 622 13.88 2.80 -21.86
N PHE A 623 13.77 4.11 -21.87
CA PHE A 623 14.01 4.99 -23.01
C PHE A 623 14.77 6.24 -22.61
N ARG A 624 15.22 7.02 -23.57
CA ARG A 624 15.85 8.32 -23.39
C ARG A 624 15.37 9.34 -24.41
N PHE A 625 15.52 10.61 -24.06
CA PHE A 625 15.20 11.72 -24.95
C PHE A 625 16.48 12.35 -25.52
N HIS A 626 16.49 12.61 -26.84
CA HIS A 626 17.58 13.33 -27.47
C HIS A 626 17.59 14.78 -26.99
N PRO A 627 18.74 15.31 -26.52
CA PRO A 627 18.78 16.59 -25.80
C PRO A 627 18.44 17.85 -26.62
N ARG A 628 18.49 17.77 -27.95
CA ARG A 628 18.19 18.89 -28.86
C ARG A 628 16.88 18.72 -29.63
N THR A 629 16.58 17.51 -30.06
CA THR A 629 15.37 17.23 -30.88
C THR A 629 14.21 16.73 -30.06
N PHE A 630 14.42 16.36 -28.78
CA PHE A 630 13.45 15.76 -27.86
C PHE A 630 12.89 14.41 -28.34
N ALA A 631 13.47 13.84 -29.39
CA ALA A 631 13.06 12.55 -29.92
C ALA A 631 13.32 11.42 -28.90
N LEU A 632 12.35 10.55 -28.71
CA LEU A 632 12.46 9.37 -27.87
C LEU A 632 13.24 8.27 -28.60
N SER A 633 14.15 7.60 -27.90
CA SER A 633 14.77 6.36 -28.35
C SER A 633 14.77 5.30 -27.23
N THR A 634 14.41 4.07 -27.59
CA THR A 634 14.43 2.94 -26.69
C THR A 634 15.86 2.59 -26.31
N VAL A 635 16.12 2.44 -25.00
CA VAL A 635 17.38 1.97 -24.42
C VAL A 635 17.31 0.46 -24.19
N VAL A 636 16.26 0.01 -23.50
CA VAL A 636 15.97 -1.41 -23.26
C VAL A 636 14.48 -1.63 -23.43
N ALA A 637 14.10 -2.48 -24.36
CA ALA A 637 12.75 -3.00 -24.44
C ALA A 637 12.52 -4.06 -23.35
N GLU A 638 11.25 -4.31 -23.03
CA GLU A 638 10.84 -5.36 -22.08
C GLU A 638 11.43 -5.18 -20.66
N ILE A 639 11.56 -3.94 -20.20
CA ILE A 639 11.73 -3.57 -18.80
C ILE A 639 10.35 -3.56 -18.15
N ASN A 640 9.81 -4.73 -17.88
CA ASN A 640 8.48 -4.91 -17.29
C ASN A 640 8.60 -5.13 -15.78
N GLY A 641 8.92 -4.08 -15.02
CA GLY A 641 9.02 -4.15 -13.57
C GLY A 641 7.67 -4.46 -12.93
N ALA A 642 7.67 -5.33 -11.92
CA ALA A 642 6.52 -5.57 -11.07
C ALA A 642 6.45 -4.46 -10.00
N TRP A 643 5.76 -3.38 -10.33
CA TRP A 643 5.60 -2.20 -9.48
C TRP A 643 4.25 -2.18 -8.78
N TYR A 644 4.23 -1.68 -7.56
CA TYR A 644 2.99 -1.48 -6.81
C TYR A 644 2.27 -0.17 -7.20
N SER A 645 3.03 0.94 -7.35
CA SER A 645 2.48 2.29 -7.56
C SER A 645 2.89 2.94 -8.87
N GLY A 646 3.45 2.19 -9.80
CA GLY A 646 4.03 2.66 -11.04
C GLY A 646 5.55 2.50 -11.09
N PRO A 647 6.14 2.61 -12.29
CA PRO A 647 7.57 2.40 -12.48
C PRO A 647 8.42 3.50 -11.82
N HIS A 648 9.63 3.11 -11.39
CA HIS A 648 10.66 4.00 -10.88
C HIS A 648 11.98 3.76 -11.60
N VAL A 649 12.76 4.82 -11.76
CA VAL A 649 14.13 4.79 -12.23
C VAL A 649 14.96 5.78 -11.44
N ASN A 650 16.14 5.34 -11.00
CA ASN A 650 17.11 6.20 -10.32
C ASN A 650 18.47 6.08 -11.01
N ALA A 651 19.35 7.05 -10.84
CA ALA A 651 20.67 7.08 -11.43
C ALA A 651 21.73 7.34 -10.36
N ASP A 652 22.77 6.51 -10.33
CA ASP A 652 23.91 6.78 -9.46
C ASP A 652 24.81 7.92 -10.00
N PRO A 653 25.72 8.47 -9.19
CA PRO A 653 26.65 9.52 -9.62
C PRO A 653 27.56 9.12 -10.81
N ARG A 654 27.70 7.82 -11.08
CA ARG A 654 28.43 7.30 -12.25
C ARG A 654 27.56 7.21 -13.49
N GLY A 655 26.27 7.59 -13.40
CA GLY A 655 25.31 7.60 -14.49
C GLY A 655 24.77 6.22 -14.87
N ARG A 656 24.92 5.23 -14.00
CA ARG A 656 24.27 3.93 -14.16
C ARG A 656 22.83 4.05 -13.68
N LEU A 657 21.91 3.47 -14.44
CA LEU A 657 20.49 3.52 -14.16
C LEU A 657 20.08 2.25 -13.40
N TYR A 658 19.15 2.40 -12.48
CA TYR A 658 18.57 1.30 -11.69
C TYR A 658 17.06 1.32 -11.84
N THR A 659 16.48 0.16 -12.12
CA THR A 659 15.05 -0.07 -12.22
C THR A 659 14.74 -1.55 -12.00
N MET A 660 13.48 -1.96 -12.19
CA MET A 660 13.06 -3.36 -12.03
C MET A 660 12.79 -4.04 -13.37
N ARG A 661 13.15 -5.33 -13.46
CA ARG A 661 12.65 -6.25 -14.48
C ARG A 661 11.97 -7.42 -13.77
N GLY A 662 10.66 -7.55 -13.94
CA GLY A 662 9.87 -8.41 -13.06
C GLY A 662 10.06 -7.96 -11.60
N ARG A 663 10.45 -8.88 -10.75
CA ARG A 663 10.76 -8.59 -9.32
C ARG A 663 12.26 -8.46 -9.04
N ASN A 664 13.10 -8.44 -10.08
CA ASN A 664 14.54 -8.29 -9.95
C ASN A 664 14.97 -6.85 -10.14
N LEU A 665 15.90 -6.39 -9.29
CA LEU A 665 16.63 -5.16 -9.49
C LEU A 665 17.60 -5.32 -10.66
N VAL A 666 17.57 -4.38 -11.59
CA VAL A 666 18.51 -4.35 -12.72
C VAL A 666 19.28 -3.04 -12.78
N ARG A 667 20.56 -3.16 -13.13
CA ARG A 667 21.43 -2.02 -13.45
C ARG A 667 21.61 -1.92 -14.95
N VAL A 668 21.41 -0.72 -15.49
CA VAL A 668 21.57 -0.44 -16.91
C VAL A 668 22.67 0.59 -17.10
N GLU A 669 23.65 0.23 -17.92
CA GLU A 669 24.73 1.11 -18.36
C GLU A 669 24.47 1.47 -19.82
N ASP A 670 24.12 2.73 -20.07
CA ASP A 670 23.89 3.27 -21.40
C ASP A 670 24.99 4.27 -21.76
N ARG A 671 25.52 4.20 -22.99
CA ARG A 671 26.50 5.12 -23.51
C ARG A 671 25.95 5.79 -24.76
N PRO A 672 25.09 6.79 -24.59
CA PRO A 672 24.47 7.45 -25.73
C PRO A 672 25.53 8.18 -26.55
N VAL A 673 25.47 8.04 -27.87
CA VAL A 673 26.12 8.95 -28.78
C VAL A 673 25.21 10.18 -28.88
N ILE A 674 25.64 11.32 -28.32
CA ILE A 674 24.87 12.57 -28.24
C ILE A 674 25.29 13.51 -29.35
#